data_35ccd81e65df9e1399baebb88de5b4b9
#
_entry.id   35ccd81e65df9e1399baebb88de5b4b9
#
_cell.length_a   1.000
_cell.length_b   1.000
_cell.length_c   1.000
_cell.angle_alpha   90.00
_cell.angle_beta   90.00
_cell.angle_gamma   90.00
#
_symmetry.space_group_name_H-M   'P 1'
#
loop_
_entity.id
_entity.type
_entity.pdbx_description
1 polymer ?
#
loop_
_entity_poly.entity_id
_entity_poly.type
_entity_poly.pdbx_seq_one_letter_code
_entity_poly.pdbx_strand_id
1 'polypeptide(L)'
;VGRRIRIGIDVGGTFTDAVAIDADTLEVVGTIKIPTTHHHENGVAEGVVQSLQHLIREIQADPEEIIFIAYGTTQATNALLEGDVSKVGIFAMSKNRLQSIKVKRDTRIHHVKLGGKPLKTEHVFRDSRELSDEDIEAGLRELVEKKVEVIVASEVFSVDDPVNEDRVVEMCKSKGLLVTSTHAISKLYGLRARTRTAAINASILPRMIQMAELTKRAIQDSGMKAPLMIMRCDGGVMQVDEVKERPILTCLSGPAAGVAGALMYENVSDGFFLEVGGTSTDISAIRNGKVMVKYNEIGGHSTYVRALDVRTIGIGGGSLIRATGEKIVDVGPRSAHIAGYPYACFAGSAEEFDGAAVESIAPVEGDAADHVIIRTEKNRYALTLTCVSNALGYVTSDHYAYADREVARAALKVLARHMGKSMEEVGRRILDCAVKRIEPTVRRMIDEYGIPIEHVELTGGGGGCASVVPAVAEAMKVRFKIARNHQYISPIGAALAMVRDTVERTIVNPTNEDIVNLRKEAEQRAIRSGAVKGSIEVTVDMDPDKNIVRATAVGSTDVKQGQSLKPDLRDEELAQIAADHFAHIETVSQGRVARTDHFSVYEAEEGMRGWRRVLRRRKRHFLVLDRKGIVRLRLLNAVIEEGSNGEVQRRLGGWIEQHTKYDVGGEKAPDVYLLVGNRVIDFVGVPSSEQLLNMAKAELANYPSDEAVVLLGRVKSA
;
A
#
# COMPACT_ATOMS: atom_id res chain seq x y z
N VAL A 1 29.25 -1.27 -20.67
CA VAL A 1 27.85 -0.93 -20.38
C VAL A 1 27.90 -0.17 -19.08
N GLY A 2 27.45 1.12 -19.04
CA GLY A 2 27.39 1.91 -17.81
C GLY A 2 26.42 1.28 -16.82
N ARG A 3 26.56 1.63 -15.53
CA ARG A 3 25.63 1.21 -14.47
C ARG A 3 24.21 1.71 -14.80
N ARG A 4 23.21 0.99 -14.39
CA ARG A 4 21.79 1.37 -14.51
C ARG A 4 21.21 1.57 -13.12
N ILE A 5 20.99 2.81 -12.72
CA ILE A 5 20.64 3.17 -11.34
C ILE A 5 19.20 3.67 -11.28
N ARG A 6 18.44 3.13 -10.33
CA ARG A 6 17.12 3.60 -9.95
C ARG A 6 17.20 4.30 -8.61
N ILE A 7 16.59 5.46 -8.49
CA ILE A 7 16.57 6.24 -7.26
C ILE A 7 15.16 6.31 -6.71
N GLY A 8 15.03 5.99 -5.43
CA GLY A 8 13.81 6.17 -4.66
C GLY A 8 14.02 7.15 -3.52
N ILE A 9 13.04 8.01 -3.29
CA ILE A 9 13.08 9.03 -2.26
C ILE A 9 11.78 8.95 -1.46
N ASP A 10 11.88 8.95 -0.15
CA ASP A 10 10.73 9.07 0.75
C ASP A 10 10.83 10.36 1.54
N VAL A 11 9.84 11.24 1.33
CA VAL A 11 9.75 12.54 2.00
C VAL A 11 8.82 12.41 3.19
N GLY A 12 9.41 12.09 4.34
CA GLY A 12 8.69 12.04 5.61
C GLY A 12 8.51 13.42 6.27
N GLY A 13 7.82 13.43 7.39
CA GLY A 13 7.58 14.67 8.16
C GLY A 13 8.83 15.23 8.84
N THR A 14 9.84 14.42 9.14
CA THR A 14 11.06 14.82 9.85
C THR A 14 12.31 14.66 8.99
N PHE A 15 12.42 13.58 8.26
CA PHE A 15 13.55 13.26 7.40
C PHE A 15 13.10 12.95 5.99
N THR A 16 13.96 13.24 5.03
CA THR A 16 13.90 12.77 3.65
C THR A 16 14.98 11.72 3.48
N ASP A 17 14.56 10.50 3.17
CA ASP A 17 15.41 9.34 2.95
C ASP A 17 15.51 9.06 1.44
N ALA A 18 16.70 8.84 0.90
CA ALA A 18 16.90 8.46 -0.49
C ALA A 18 17.82 7.23 -0.62
N VAL A 19 17.53 6.42 -1.63
CA VAL A 19 18.23 5.19 -1.93
C VAL A 19 18.56 5.14 -3.43
N ALA A 20 19.78 4.70 -3.77
CA ALA A 20 20.16 4.27 -5.10
C ALA A 20 20.23 2.74 -5.16
N ILE A 21 19.62 2.17 -6.17
CA ILE A 21 19.58 0.72 -6.41
C ILE A 21 20.12 0.43 -7.80
N ASP A 22 21.05 -0.51 -7.89
CA ASP A 22 21.44 -1.07 -9.19
C ASP A 22 20.24 -1.81 -9.79
N ALA A 23 19.83 -1.40 -11.00
CA ALA A 23 18.62 -1.94 -11.64
C ALA A 23 18.78 -3.41 -12.05
N ASP A 24 20.02 -3.87 -12.20
CA ASP A 24 20.31 -5.20 -12.69
C ASP A 24 20.48 -6.22 -11.55
N THR A 25 21.08 -5.83 -10.43
CA THR A 25 21.32 -6.72 -9.28
C THR A 25 20.29 -6.55 -8.17
N LEU A 26 19.54 -5.44 -8.16
CA LEU A 26 18.67 -4.98 -7.08
C LEU A 26 19.40 -4.72 -5.75
N GLU A 27 20.72 -4.52 -5.81
CA GLU A 27 21.52 -4.16 -4.64
C GLU A 27 21.42 -2.66 -4.36
N VAL A 28 21.39 -2.32 -3.08
CA VAL A 28 21.47 -0.93 -2.62
C VAL A 28 22.91 -0.47 -2.75
N VAL A 29 23.16 0.51 -3.63
CA VAL A 29 24.49 1.05 -3.92
C VAL A 29 24.79 2.36 -3.20
N GLY A 30 23.80 2.99 -2.60
CA GLY A 30 23.96 4.19 -1.77
C GLY A 30 22.66 4.54 -1.05
N THR A 31 22.82 5.21 0.11
CA THR A 31 21.68 5.69 0.93
C THR A 31 22.02 7.04 1.51
N ILE A 32 21.03 7.92 1.63
CA ILE A 32 21.19 9.20 2.29
C ILE A 32 19.96 9.52 3.12
N LYS A 33 20.20 10.23 4.23
CA LYS A 33 19.16 10.73 5.13
C LYS A 33 19.44 12.18 5.47
N ILE A 34 18.51 13.08 5.14
CA ILE A 34 18.60 14.50 5.43
C ILE A 34 17.35 15.00 6.17
N PRO A 35 17.42 16.08 6.95
CA PRO A 35 16.22 16.70 7.50
C PRO A 35 15.28 17.20 6.41
N THR A 36 13.97 17.04 6.60
CA THR A 36 12.98 17.53 5.63
C THR A 36 12.89 19.06 5.64
N THR A 37 12.89 19.67 4.47
CA THR A 37 13.02 21.12 4.24
C THR A 37 11.67 21.86 4.23
N HIS A 38 10.82 21.72 5.26
CA HIS A 38 9.49 22.34 5.31
C HIS A 38 9.51 23.88 5.25
N HIS A 39 10.57 24.51 5.78
CA HIS A 39 10.68 25.96 5.91
C HIS A 39 11.51 26.61 4.80
N HIS A 40 11.96 25.84 3.81
CA HIS A 40 12.67 26.36 2.67
C HIS A 40 11.70 27.07 1.70
N GLU A 41 12.18 28.04 0.91
CA GLU A 41 11.39 28.76 -0.09
C GLU A 41 10.72 27.79 -1.10
N ASN A 42 11.43 26.73 -1.50
CA ASN A 42 10.94 25.67 -2.37
C ASN A 42 10.24 24.53 -1.58
N GLY A 43 10.04 24.68 -0.28
CA GLY A 43 9.41 23.67 0.56
C GLY A 43 10.14 22.31 0.50
N VAL A 44 9.37 21.21 0.51
CA VAL A 44 9.93 19.85 0.48
C VAL A 44 10.55 19.47 -0.87
N ALA A 45 10.24 20.19 -1.96
CA ALA A 45 10.90 19.97 -3.25
C ALA A 45 12.43 20.14 -3.16
N GLU A 46 12.87 21.09 -2.35
CA GLU A 46 14.29 21.29 -2.06
C GLU A 46 14.95 20.07 -1.42
N GLY A 47 14.28 19.43 -0.45
CA GLY A 47 14.77 18.22 0.20
C GLY A 47 14.93 17.05 -0.78
N VAL A 48 13.98 16.90 -1.72
CA VAL A 48 14.09 15.91 -2.80
C VAL A 48 15.36 16.15 -3.64
N VAL A 49 15.60 17.41 -4.04
CA VAL A 49 16.74 17.75 -4.88
C VAL A 49 18.05 17.61 -4.13
N GLN A 50 18.13 18.10 -2.90
CA GLN A 50 19.32 17.97 -2.08
C GLN A 50 19.68 16.51 -1.81
N SER A 51 18.71 15.67 -1.44
CA SER A 51 18.94 14.25 -1.22
C SER A 51 19.45 13.57 -2.50
N LEU A 52 18.87 13.89 -3.65
CA LEU A 52 19.26 13.35 -4.93
C LEU A 52 20.69 13.76 -5.31
N GLN A 53 21.02 15.06 -5.21
CA GLN A 53 22.36 15.57 -5.53
C GLN A 53 23.45 15.01 -4.59
N HIS A 54 23.15 14.85 -3.29
CA HIS A 54 24.06 14.25 -2.35
C HIS A 54 24.28 12.77 -2.68
N LEU A 55 23.19 12.03 -2.93
CA LEU A 55 23.27 10.61 -3.24
C LEU A 55 24.10 10.35 -4.50
N ILE A 56 23.86 11.10 -5.60
CA ILE A 56 24.60 10.97 -6.86
C ILE A 56 26.11 11.24 -6.64
N ARG A 57 26.46 12.26 -5.85
CA ARG A 57 27.87 12.55 -5.53
C ARG A 57 28.51 11.44 -4.70
N GLU A 58 27.80 10.89 -3.71
CA GLU A 58 28.29 9.81 -2.86
C GLU A 58 28.61 8.55 -3.64
N ILE A 59 27.68 8.13 -4.55
CA ILE A 59 27.86 6.95 -5.38
C ILE A 59 28.72 7.20 -6.64
N GLN A 60 29.13 8.44 -6.87
CA GLN A 60 29.92 8.87 -8.04
C GLN A 60 29.27 8.44 -9.37
N ALA A 61 27.97 8.62 -9.49
CA ALA A 61 27.22 8.25 -10.69
C ALA A 61 27.16 9.41 -11.69
N ASP A 62 27.25 9.07 -12.98
CA ASP A 62 26.93 10.01 -14.04
C ASP A 62 25.41 10.20 -14.15
N PRO A 63 24.90 11.42 -14.45
CA PRO A 63 23.47 11.66 -14.64
C PRO A 63 22.80 10.73 -15.68
N GLU A 64 23.57 10.24 -16.66
CA GLU A 64 23.09 9.31 -17.70
C GLU A 64 22.94 7.87 -17.21
N GLU A 65 23.58 7.51 -16.09
CA GLU A 65 23.39 6.20 -15.43
C GLU A 65 22.07 6.12 -14.69
N ILE A 66 21.46 7.27 -14.35
CA ILE A 66 20.17 7.33 -13.66
C ILE A 66 19.05 7.10 -14.67
N ILE A 67 18.38 5.96 -14.56
CA ILE A 67 17.33 5.54 -15.49
C ILE A 67 15.91 5.79 -14.96
N PHE A 68 15.77 6.06 -13.66
CA PHE A 68 14.50 6.19 -13.00
C PHE A 68 14.63 6.95 -11.68
N ILE A 69 13.72 7.88 -11.42
CA ILE A 69 13.61 8.60 -10.14
C ILE A 69 12.15 8.54 -9.71
N ALA A 70 11.88 8.05 -8.49
CA ALA A 70 10.54 8.12 -7.92
C ALA A 70 10.58 8.64 -6.48
N TYR A 71 9.58 9.39 -6.09
CA TYR A 71 9.48 9.89 -4.74
C TYR A 71 8.07 9.72 -4.14
N GLY A 72 8.03 9.40 -2.84
CA GLY A 72 6.86 9.48 -1.99
C GLY A 72 6.81 10.85 -1.31
N THR A 73 5.61 11.34 -1.02
CA THR A 73 5.43 12.63 -0.33
C THR A 73 4.23 12.61 0.60
N THR A 74 4.37 13.25 1.75
CA THR A 74 3.27 13.45 2.69
C THR A 74 2.47 14.72 2.44
N GLN A 75 2.83 15.54 1.44
CA GLN A 75 2.25 16.87 1.25
C GLN A 75 0.74 16.85 1.01
N ALA A 76 0.24 15.99 0.12
CA ALA A 76 -1.19 15.88 -0.12
C ALA A 76 -1.95 15.47 1.15
N THR A 77 -1.41 14.49 1.87
CA THR A 77 -1.97 14.00 3.14
C THR A 77 -1.98 15.10 4.20
N ASN A 78 -0.87 15.81 4.37
CA ASN A 78 -0.74 16.90 5.35
C ASN A 78 -1.69 18.06 5.03
N ALA A 79 -1.79 18.48 3.76
CA ALA A 79 -2.74 19.52 3.35
C ALA A 79 -4.18 19.18 3.74
N LEU A 80 -4.60 17.91 3.54
CA LEU A 80 -5.93 17.43 3.91
C LEU A 80 -6.12 17.33 5.43
N LEU A 81 -5.10 16.86 6.17
CA LEU A 81 -5.14 16.72 7.62
C LEU A 81 -5.12 18.07 8.35
N GLU A 82 -4.43 19.06 7.83
CA GLU A 82 -4.33 20.41 8.39
C GLU A 82 -5.49 21.32 7.95
N GLY A 83 -6.21 20.89 6.89
CA GLY A 83 -7.25 21.70 6.27
C GLY A 83 -6.68 22.93 5.53
N ASP A 84 -5.42 22.83 5.09
CA ASP A 84 -4.75 23.84 4.25
C ASP A 84 -5.02 23.53 2.79
N VAL A 85 -6.25 23.86 2.37
CA VAL A 85 -6.82 23.50 1.08
C VAL A 85 -7.50 24.66 0.41
N SER A 86 -7.50 24.65 -0.91
CA SER A 86 -8.07 25.70 -1.76
C SER A 86 -9.60 25.74 -1.73
N LYS A 87 -10.17 26.90 -2.00
CA LYS A 87 -11.62 27.10 -2.14
C LYS A 87 -12.10 26.55 -3.48
N VAL A 88 -13.12 25.68 -3.45
CA VAL A 88 -13.61 24.91 -4.60
C VAL A 88 -14.97 25.43 -5.08
N GLY A 89 -15.12 25.66 -6.39
CA GLY A 89 -16.38 25.97 -7.04
C GLY A 89 -16.99 24.73 -7.70
N ILE A 90 -18.22 24.38 -7.36
CA ILE A 90 -18.91 23.25 -7.96
C ILE A 90 -19.87 23.75 -9.03
N PHE A 91 -19.59 23.43 -10.28
CA PHE A 91 -20.46 23.65 -11.43
C PHE A 91 -21.31 22.40 -11.63
N ALA A 92 -22.51 22.39 -11.06
CA ALA A 92 -23.41 21.25 -11.05
C ALA A 92 -24.40 21.33 -12.23
N MET A 93 -24.66 20.17 -12.87
CA MET A 93 -25.51 20.08 -14.04
C MET A 93 -26.47 18.91 -13.98
N SER A 94 -27.62 19.01 -14.66
CA SER A 94 -28.57 17.92 -14.84
C SER A 94 -29.44 18.11 -16.07
N LYS A 95 -29.58 17.06 -16.90
CA LYS A 95 -30.50 16.96 -18.03
C LYS A 95 -31.95 16.71 -17.60
N ASN A 96 -32.20 16.39 -16.34
CA ASN A 96 -33.52 16.04 -15.84
C ASN A 96 -34.05 17.08 -14.84
N ARG A 97 -35.09 17.80 -15.25
CA ARG A 97 -35.71 18.85 -14.43
C ARG A 97 -36.28 18.33 -13.11
N LEU A 98 -36.83 17.13 -13.09
CA LEU A 98 -37.37 16.53 -11.86
C LEU A 98 -36.29 16.12 -10.86
N GLN A 99 -35.09 15.81 -11.36
CA GLN A 99 -33.94 15.45 -10.54
C GLN A 99 -33.13 16.66 -10.07
N SER A 100 -33.36 17.85 -10.60
CA SER A 100 -32.56 19.05 -10.31
C SER A 100 -32.46 19.37 -8.82
N ILE A 101 -33.53 19.17 -8.05
CA ILE A 101 -33.54 19.40 -6.59
C ILE A 101 -32.59 18.40 -5.90
N LYS A 102 -32.66 17.13 -6.30
CA LYS A 102 -31.79 16.09 -5.74
C LYS A 102 -30.33 16.36 -6.15
N VAL A 103 -30.06 16.71 -7.41
CA VAL A 103 -28.73 17.02 -7.90
C VAL A 103 -28.14 18.23 -7.15
N LYS A 104 -28.90 19.33 -7.00
CA LYS A 104 -28.47 20.49 -6.20
C LYS A 104 -28.10 20.11 -4.76
N ARG A 105 -28.85 19.20 -4.13
CA ARG A 105 -28.58 18.70 -2.77
C ARG A 105 -27.35 17.79 -2.76
N ASP A 106 -27.22 16.88 -3.72
CA ASP A 106 -26.18 15.85 -3.72
C ASP A 106 -24.81 16.42 -4.15
N THR A 107 -24.79 17.54 -4.88
CA THR A 107 -23.56 18.25 -5.28
C THR A 107 -23.14 19.35 -4.28
N ARG A 108 -23.99 19.72 -3.32
CA ARG A 108 -23.62 20.60 -2.21
C ARG A 108 -22.89 19.81 -1.13
N ILE A 109 -21.59 19.93 -1.06
CA ILE A 109 -20.70 19.14 -0.19
C ILE A 109 -20.13 19.92 1.01
N HIS A 110 -20.81 20.98 1.44
CA HIS A 110 -20.42 21.85 2.56
C HIS A 110 -20.23 21.11 3.91
N HIS A 111 -20.71 19.88 4.02
CA HIS A 111 -20.55 19.02 5.20
C HIS A 111 -19.17 18.34 5.28
N VAL A 112 -18.36 18.37 4.22
CA VAL A 112 -17.02 17.76 4.21
C VAL A 112 -16.09 18.58 5.09
N LYS A 113 -15.44 17.91 6.04
CA LYS A 113 -14.45 18.51 6.93
C LYS A 113 -13.08 17.92 6.63
N LEU A 114 -12.08 18.77 6.51
CA LEU A 114 -10.67 18.39 6.33
C LEU A 114 -9.86 19.07 7.43
N GLY A 115 -9.08 18.29 8.18
CA GLY A 115 -8.37 18.80 9.34
C GLY A 115 -9.27 19.44 10.41
N GLY A 116 -10.50 18.91 10.57
CA GLY A 116 -11.50 19.50 11.46
C GLY A 116 -12.18 20.77 10.95
N LYS A 117 -11.72 21.36 9.85
CA LYS A 117 -12.27 22.57 9.22
C LYS A 117 -13.21 22.22 8.07
N PRO A 118 -14.32 22.95 7.86
CA PRO A 118 -15.19 22.70 6.71
C PRO A 118 -14.46 23.07 5.41
N LEU A 119 -14.57 22.20 4.38
CA LEU A 119 -14.11 22.50 3.04
C LEU A 119 -14.89 23.69 2.48
N LYS A 120 -14.21 24.77 2.14
CA LYS A 120 -14.82 25.97 1.58
C LYS A 120 -15.29 25.70 0.15
N THR A 121 -16.61 25.70 -0.08
CA THR A 121 -17.17 25.42 -1.40
C THR A 121 -18.21 26.47 -1.79
N GLU A 122 -18.21 26.84 -3.07
CA GLU A 122 -19.29 27.58 -3.73
C GLU A 122 -19.99 26.65 -4.72
N HIS A 123 -21.25 26.96 -5.03
CA HIS A 123 -22.07 26.08 -5.85
C HIS A 123 -22.90 26.88 -6.85
N VAL A 124 -22.83 26.49 -8.10
CA VAL A 124 -23.66 26.96 -9.22
C VAL A 124 -24.36 25.77 -9.85
N PHE A 125 -25.60 25.94 -10.27
CA PHE A 125 -26.35 24.91 -10.97
C PHE A 125 -26.84 25.42 -12.32
N ARG A 126 -26.70 24.60 -13.38
CA ARG A 126 -27.25 24.84 -14.70
C ARG A 126 -28.08 23.65 -15.17
N ASP A 127 -29.16 23.92 -15.90
CA ASP A 127 -29.92 22.90 -16.63
C ASP A 127 -29.12 22.55 -17.88
N SER A 128 -28.75 21.29 -18.03
CA SER A 128 -27.88 20.84 -19.12
C SER A 128 -28.63 20.25 -20.32
N ARG A 129 -29.94 20.38 -20.40
CA ARG A 129 -30.71 19.93 -21.58
C ARG A 129 -30.39 20.78 -22.82
N GLU A 130 -30.25 22.08 -22.63
CA GLU A 130 -29.92 23.06 -23.68
C GLU A 130 -28.79 23.97 -23.18
N LEU A 131 -27.71 23.36 -22.66
CA LEU A 131 -26.59 24.10 -22.10
C LEU A 131 -25.84 24.85 -23.20
N SER A 132 -25.92 26.16 -23.20
CA SER A 132 -25.15 27.02 -24.12
C SER A 132 -23.77 27.36 -23.54
N ASP A 133 -22.88 27.85 -24.40
CA ASP A 133 -21.57 28.32 -23.96
C ASP A 133 -21.70 29.58 -23.09
N GLU A 134 -22.72 30.41 -23.35
CA GLU A 134 -23.06 31.58 -22.53
C GLU A 134 -23.51 31.19 -21.13
N ASP A 135 -24.27 30.09 -20.98
CA ASP A 135 -24.68 29.55 -19.68
C ASP A 135 -23.48 29.06 -18.88
N ILE A 136 -22.53 28.39 -19.54
CA ILE A 136 -21.28 27.92 -18.92
C ILE A 136 -20.47 29.14 -18.48
N GLU A 137 -20.28 30.10 -19.37
CA GLU A 137 -19.51 31.32 -19.07
C GLU A 137 -20.10 32.12 -17.91
N ALA A 138 -21.43 32.31 -17.90
CA ALA A 138 -22.12 32.99 -16.80
C ALA A 138 -21.95 32.29 -15.48
N GLY A 139 -22.04 30.93 -15.47
CA GLY A 139 -21.81 30.14 -14.26
C GLY A 139 -20.36 30.17 -13.78
N LEU A 140 -19.40 30.16 -14.69
CA LEU A 140 -17.97 30.28 -14.35
C LEU A 140 -17.67 31.68 -13.78
N ARG A 141 -18.22 32.74 -14.35
CA ARG A 141 -18.09 34.14 -13.86
C ARG A 141 -18.62 34.23 -12.43
N GLU A 142 -19.81 33.66 -12.15
CA GLU A 142 -20.39 33.67 -10.80
C GLU A 142 -19.47 32.97 -9.78
N LEU A 143 -18.80 31.89 -10.16
CA LEU A 143 -17.83 31.19 -9.28
C LEU A 143 -16.55 31.99 -9.08
N VAL A 144 -16.02 32.60 -10.13
CA VAL A 144 -14.80 33.44 -10.07
C VAL A 144 -15.02 34.67 -9.20
N GLU A 145 -16.17 35.36 -9.31
CA GLU A 145 -16.55 36.46 -8.44
C GLU A 145 -16.56 36.11 -6.96
N LYS A 146 -16.88 34.83 -6.65
CA LYS A 146 -16.84 34.29 -5.29
C LYS A 146 -15.43 33.82 -4.86
N LYS A 147 -14.41 34.16 -5.65
CA LYS A 147 -12.99 33.85 -5.37
C LYS A 147 -12.73 32.34 -5.16
N VAL A 148 -13.30 31.51 -6.00
CA VAL A 148 -12.91 30.11 -6.06
C VAL A 148 -11.58 29.95 -6.79
N GLU A 149 -10.78 29.00 -6.37
CA GLU A 149 -9.45 28.76 -6.93
C GLU A 149 -9.46 27.61 -7.95
N VAL A 150 -10.35 26.62 -7.74
CA VAL A 150 -10.47 25.45 -8.61
C VAL A 150 -11.95 25.13 -8.84
N ILE A 151 -12.29 24.70 -10.05
CA ILE A 151 -13.65 24.36 -10.45
C ILE A 151 -13.80 22.85 -10.56
N VAL A 152 -14.95 22.33 -10.14
CA VAL A 152 -15.39 20.95 -10.34
C VAL A 152 -16.60 20.94 -11.23
N ALA A 153 -16.47 20.35 -12.43
CA ALA A 153 -17.61 20.05 -13.29
C ALA A 153 -18.28 18.75 -12.81
N SER A 154 -19.60 18.80 -12.55
CA SER A 154 -20.33 17.68 -11.97
C SER A 154 -21.70 17.54 -12.60
N GLU A 155 -21.93 16.42 -13.33
CA GLU A 155 -23.23 16.07 -13.92
C GLU A 155 -23.66 14.66 -13.50
N VAL A 156 -24.99 14.48 -13.34
CA VAL A 156 -25.55 13.15 -13.13
C VAL A 156 -25.37 12.32 -14.41
N PHE A 157 -24.98 11.07 -14.30
CA PHE A 157 -24.67 10.19 -15.42
C PHE A 157 -23.52 10.61 -16.35
N SER A 158 -22.67 11.56 -15.95
CA SER A 158 -21.47 11.94 -16.73
C SER A 158 -20.49 10.76 -16.93
N VAL A 159 -20.67 9.66 -16.21
CA VAL A 159 -19.90 8.42 -16.41
C VAL A 159 -20.27 7.72 -17.73
N ASP A 160 -21.48 7.94 -18.23
CA ASP A 160 -22.02 7.38 -19.48
C ASP A 160 -21.94 8.41 -20.61
N ASP A 161 -22.18 9.70 -20.30
CA ASP A 161 -22.16 10.79 -21.25
C ASP A 161 -21.44 12.02 -20.64
N PRO A 162 -20.11 12.15 -20.83
CA PRO A 162 -19.30 13.19 -20.22
C PRO A 162 -19.32 14.54 -20.95
N VAL A 163 -19.98 14.64 -22.09
CA VAL A 163 -19.90 15.78 -23.03
C VAL A 163 -20.04 17.14 -22.34
N ASN A 164 -21.01 17.31 -21.44
CA ASN A 164 -21.21 18.59 -20.76
C ASN A 164 -20.13 18.89 -19.72
N GLU A 165 -19.65 17.88 -18.97
CA GLU A 165 -18.51 18.09 -18.08
C GLU A 165 -17.27 18.46 -18.87
N ASP A 166 -17.02 17.83 -20.03
CA ASP A 166 -15.86 18.12 -20.89
C ASP A 166 -15.94 19.54 -21.47
N ARG A 167 -17.12 20.01 -21.90
CA ARG A 167 -17.31 21.40 -22.35
C ARG A 167 -16.97 22.42 -21.24
N VAL A 168 -17.40 22.16 -20.01
CA VAL A 168 -17.04 23.02 -18.86
C VAL A 168 -15.53 22.99 -18.63
N VAL A 169 -14.90 21.83 -18.72
CA VAL A 169 -13.44 21.67 -18.56
C VAL A 169 -12.69 22.43 -19.66
N GLU A 170 -13.08 22.30 -20.91
CA GLU A 170 -12.47 23.01 -22.04
C GLU A 170 -12.57 24.53 -21.87
N MET A 171 -13.76 25.03 -21.52
CA MET A 171 -13.95 26.47 -21.28
C MET A 171 -13.12 26.97 -20.09
N CYS A 172 -13.02 26.23 -18.99
CA CYS A 172 -12.12 26.58 -17.89
C CYS A 172 -10.67 26.66 -18.34
N LYS A 173 -10.19 25.64 -19.07
CA LYS A 173 -8.81 25.60 -19.60
C LYS A 173 -8.52 26.75 -20.53
N SER A 174 -9.45 27.12 -21.43
CA SER A 174 -9.30 28.27 -22.34
C SER A 174 -9.18 29.61 -21.61
N LYS A 175 -9.74 29.72 -20.40
CA LYS A 175 -9.67 30.90 -19.53
C LYS A 175 -8.54 30.82 -18.48
N GLY A 176 -7.69 29.79 -18.52
CA GLY A 176 -6.61 29.59 -17.55
C GLY A 176 -7.08 29.24 -16.14
N LEU A 177 -8.31 28.73 -15.98
CA LEU A 177 -8.88 28.32 -14.70
C LEU A 177 -8.52 26.86 -14.41
N LEU A 178 -8.14 26.57 -13.18
CA LEU A 178 -7.94 25.18 -12.74
C LEU A 178 -9.27 24.47 -12.61
N VAL A 179 -9.33 23.23 -13.13
CA VAL A 179 -10.58 22.48 -13.22
C VAL A 179 -10.33 20.98 -13.12
N THR A 180 -11.30 20.28 -12.58
CA THR A 180 -11.43 18.82 -12.66
C THR A 180 -12.88 18.44 -12.94
N SER A 181 -13.11 17.27 -13.59
CA SER A 181 -14.45 16.72 -13.80
C SER A 181 -14.68 15.49 -12.94
N THR A 182 -15.94 15.22 -12.60
CA THR A 182 -16.25 14.07 -11.73
C THR A 182 -15.98 12.75 -12.44
N HIS A 183 -16.26 12.62 -13.75
CA HIS A 183 -16.04 11.41 -14.53
C HIS A 183 -14.55 11.10 -14.79
N ALA A 184 -13.67 12.12 -14.79
CA ALA A 184 -12.24 11.91 -14.91
C ALA A 184 -11.64 11.27 -13.66
N ILE A 185 -12.21 11.60 -12.48
CA ILE A 185 -11.77 11.05 -11.20
C ILE A 185 -12.34 9.65 -10.98
N SER A 186 -13.61 9.42 -11.28
CA SER A 186 -14.25 8.11 -11.11
C SER A 186 -15.38 7.87 -12.10
N LYS A 187 -15.43 6.65 -12.66
CA LYS A 187 -16.51 6.20 -13.53
C LYS A 187 -17.56 5.34 -12.82
N LEU A 188 -17.62 5.45 -11.49
CA LEU A 188 -18.66 4.78 -10.69
C LEU A 188 -19.90 5.65 -10.55
N TYR A 189 -21.07 5.02 -10.52
CA TYR A 189 -22.31 5.73 -10.20
C TYR A 189 -22.27 6.28 -8.76
N GLY A 190 -23.14 7.23 -8.46
CA GLY A 190 -23.22 7.89 -7.16
C GLY A 190 -22.68 9.31 -7.17
N LEU A 191 -23.52 10.24 -7.69
CA LEU A 191 -23.18 11.65 -7.89
C LEU A 191 -22.52 12.32 -6.67
N ARG A 192 -23.11 12.14 -5.47
CA ARG A 192 -22.58 12.75 -4.24
C ARG A 192 -21.15 12.29 -3.93
N ALA A 193 -20.87 10.99 -4.06
CA ALA A 193 -19.55 10.45 -3.77
C ALA A 193 -18.53 10.89 -4.84
N ARG A 194 -18.90 10.90 -6.13
CA ARG A 194 -18.06 11.42 -7.21
C ARG A 194 -17.74 12.91 -7.02
N THR A 195 -18.77 13.75 -6.79
CA THR A 195 -18.58 15.19 -6.58
C THR A 195 -17.69 15.46 -5.37
N ARG A 196 -17.89 14.73 -4.27
CA ARG A 196 -17.04 14.82 -3.08
C ARG A 196 -15.60 14.45 -3.37
N THR A 197 -15.37 13.34 -4.06
CA THR A 197 -14.01 12.89 -4.42
C THR A 197 -13.33 13.91 -5.34
N ALA A 198 -14.04 14.44 -6.35
CA ALA A 198 -13.53 15.47 -7.24
C ALA A 198 -13.25 16.78 -6.52
N ALA A 199 -14.07 17.16 -5.54
CA ALA A 199 -13.84 18.38 -4.78
C ALA A 199 -12.66 18.27 -3.81
N ILE A 200 -12.45 17.10 -3.19
CA ILE A 200 -11.23 16.85 -2.40
C ILE A 200 -10.01 16.88 -3.32
N ASN A 201 -10.07 16.27 -4.50
CA ASN A 201 -9.00 16.34 -5.51
C ASN A 201 -8.70 17.80 -5.89
N ALA A 202 -9.74 18.56 -6.22
CA ALA A 202 -9.62 19.97 -6.59
C ALA A 202 -9.00 20.84 -5.48
N SER A 203 -9.34 20.56 -4.22
CA SER A 203 -8.91 21.36 -3.08
C SER A 203 -7.39 21.35 -2.83
N ILE A 204 -6.70 20.31 -3.28
CA ILE A 204 -5.22 20.20 -3.16
C ILE A 204 -4.50 20.45 -4.49
N LEU A 205 -5.23 20.63 -5.59
CA LEU A 205 -4.67 20.70 -6.93
C LEU A 205 -3.63 21.83 -7.10
N PRO A 206 -3.88 23.10 -6.71
CA PRO A 206 -2.91 24.18 -6.91
C PRO A 206 -1.58 23.92 -6.22
N ARG A 207 -1.63 23.44 -4.97
CA ARG A 207 -0.44 23.14 -4.17
C ARG A 207 0.39 22.02 -4.77
N MET A 208 -0.30 20.97 -5.22
CA MET A 208 0.39 19.80 -5.79
C MET A 208 0.98 20.09 -7.18
N ILE A 209 0.32 20.95 -7.99
CA ILE A 209 0.89 21.44 -9.25
C ILE A 209 2.18 22.22 -8.99
N GLN A 210 2.16 23.16 -8.05
CA GLN A 210 3.34 23.96 -7.69
C GLN A 210 4.51 23.06 -7.26
N MET A 211 4.26 22.08 -6.38
CA MET A 211 5.27 21.13 -5.94
C MET A 211 5.85 20.32 -7.12
N ALA A 212 4.96 19.78 -7.97
CA ALA A 212 5.37 18.98 -9.12
C ALA A 212 6.27 19.78 -10.08
N GLU A 213 5.92 21.03 -10.35
CA GLU A 213 6.71 21.91 -11.22
C GLU A 213 8.06 22.28 -10.61
N LEU A 214 8.11 22.60 -9.31
CA LEU A 214 9.36 22.91 -8.62
C LEU A 214 10.30 21.69 -8.63
N THR A 215 9.80 20.51 -8.29
CA THR A 215 10.61 19.30 -8.28
C THR A 215 11.11 18.95 -9.69
N LYS A 216 10.25 19.07 -10.72
CA LYS A 216 10.60 18.78 -12.11
C LYS A 216 11.69 19.72 -12.62
N ARG A 217 11.55 21.03 -12.39
CA ARG A 217 12.56 22.03 -12.80
C ARG A 217 13.90 21.74 -12.15
N ALA A 218 13.91 21.54 -10.85
CA ALA A 218 15.14 21.33 -10.11
C ALA A 218 15.91 20.06 -10.53
N ILE A 219 15.20 18.99 -10.92
CA ILE A 219 15.81 17.79 -11.49
C ILE A 219 16.36 18.05 -12.87
N GLN A 220 15.63 18.79 -13.72
CA GLN A 220 16.09 19.20 -15.04
C GLN A 220 17.35 20.07 -14.96
N ASP A 221 17.38 21.06 -14.05
CA ASP A 221 18.52 21.93 -13.80
C ASP A 221 19.76 21.16 -13.31
N SER A 222 19.57 20.00 -12.70
CA SER A 222 20.65 19.08 -12.32
C SER A 222 21.18 18.22 -13.48
N GLY A 223 20.71 18.42 -14.71
CA GLY A 223 21.17 17.72 -15.92
C GLY A 223 20.64 16.31 -16.09
N MET A 224 19.75 15.84 -15.23
CA MET A 224 19.18 14.50 -15.29
C MET A 224 18.05 14.41 -16.31
N LYS A 225 18.05 13.30 -17.08
CA LYS A 225 17.05 13.01 -18.12
C LYS A 225 16.08 11.90 -17.71
N ALA A 226 16.31 11.27 -16.56
CA ALA A 226 15.48 10.19 -16.08
C ALA A 226 14.02 10.63 -15.86
N PRO A 227 13.02 9.76 -16.13
CA PRO A 227 11.64 10.08 -15.84
C PRO A 227 11.44 10.29 -14.33
N LEU A 228 10.76 11.38 -13.99
CA LEU A 228 10.40 11.68 -12.61
C LEU A 228 9.00 11.15 -12.32
N MET A 229 8.94 10.23 -11.39
CA MET A 229 7.72 9.55 -10.98
C MET A 229 7.33 9.96 -9.56
N ILE A 230 6.05 9.86 -9.25
CA ILE A 230 5.52 10.07 -7.90
C ILE A 230 4.75 8.83 -7.46
N MET A 231 4.93 8.47 -6.19
CA MET A 231 4.23 7.35 -5.58
C MET A 231 2.73 7.61 -5.45
N ARG A 232 1.94 6.59 -5.71
CA ARG A 232 0.49 6.58 -5.56
C ARG A 232 0.06 5.83 -4.29
N CYS A 233 -1.13 6.15 -3.82
CA CYS A 233 -1.75 5.51 -2.66
C CYS A 233 -2.07 3.99 -2.84
N ASP A 234 -1.99 3.47 -4.06
CA ASP A 234 -2.20 2.06 -4.38
C ASP A 234 -0.90 1.25 -4.54
N GLY A 235 0.24 1.84 -4.20
CA GLY A 235 1.57 1.22 -4.27
C GLY A 235 2.22 1.28 -5.65
N GLY A 236 1.58 1.88 -6.65
CA GLY A 236 2.17 2.17 -7.95
C GLY A 236 2.85 3.53 -8.02
N VAL A 237 3.40 3.84 -9.18
CA VAL A 237 3.89 5.18 -9.54
C VAL A 237 3.17 5.72 -10.76
N MET A 238 3.20 7.04 -10.92
CA MET A 238 2.75 7.77 -12.11
C MET A 238 3.73 8.89 -12.43
N GLN A 239 3.76 9.34 -13.67
CA GLN A 239 4.55 10.52 -14.03
C GLN A 239 4.11 11.73 -13.20
N VAL A 240 5.06 12.56 -12.82
CA VAL A 240 4.78 13.74 -11.97
C VAL A 240 3.77 14.69 -12.62
N ASP A 241 3.68 14.74 -13.94
CA ASP A 241 2.70 15.57 -14.66
C ASP A 241 1.24 15.12 -14.45
N GLU A 242 0.98 13.85 -14.14
CA GLU A 242 -0.36 13.33 -13.81
C GLU A 242 -0.92 13.91 -12.49
N VAL A 243 -0.06 14.44 -11.63
CA VAL A 243 -0.47 15.15 -10.41
C VAL A 243 -1.32 16.39 -10.73
N LYS A 244 -1.13 16.98 -11.92
CA LYS A 244 -1.91 18.12 -12.39
C LYS A 244 -3.39 17.80 -12.64
N GLU A 245 -3.72 16.53 -12.73
CA GLU A 245 -5.11 16.05 -12.91
C GLU A 245 -5.64 15.33 -11.68
N ARG A 246 -4.82 14.41 -11.10
CA ARG A 246 -5.24 13.47 -10.06
C ARG A 246 -4.35 13.50 -8.81
N PRO A 247 -4.11 14.67 -8.17
CA PRO A 247 -3.25 14.75 -6.99
C PRO A 247 -3.74 13.92 -5.81
N ILE A 248 -5.04 13.65 -5.70
CA ILE A 248 -5.61 12.81 -4.63
C ILE A 248 -5.01 11.39 -4.59
N LEU A 249 -4.47 10.90 -5.73
CA LEU A 249 -3.81 9.61 -5.81
C LEU A 249 -2.46 9.57 -5.07
N THR A 250 -1.89 10.70 -4.67
CA THR A 250 -0.63 10.77 -3.90
C THR A 250 -0.85 10.74 -2.39
N CYS A 251 -2.12 10.76 -1.93
CA CYS A 251 -2.43 10.64 -0.50
C CYS A 251 -1.99 9.27 0.03
N LEU A 252 -1.35 9.24 1.21
CA LEU A 252 -0.84 8.00 1.85
C LEU A 252 0.24 7.28 1.01
N SER A 253 1.02 8.01 0.20
CA SER A 253 2.08 7.44 -0.65
C SER A 253 3.28 6.90 0.14
N GLY A 254 3.58 7.42 1.34
CA GLY A 254 4.67 6.91 2.19
C GLY A 254 4.47 5.45 2.60
N PRO A 255 3.39 5.09 3.32
CA PRO A 255 3.09 3.69 3.63
C PRO A 255 2.95 2.82 2.38
N ALA A 256 2.47 3.38 1.26
CA ALA A 256 2.38 2.67 0.00
C ALA A 256 3.76 2.27 -0.56
N ALA A 257 4.76 3.12 -0.40
CA ALA A 257 6.13 2.83 -0.79
C ALA A 257 6.73 1.69 0.07
N GLY A 258 6.52 1.70 1.39
CA GLY A 258 6.96 0.63 2.28
C GLY A 258 6.42 -0.74 1.88
N VAL A 259 5.11 -0.81 1.59
CA VAL A 259 4.46 -2.05 1.13
C VAL A 259 4.98 -2.51 -0.24
N ALA A 260 5.23 -1.57 -1.17
CA ALA A 260 5.86 -1.89 -2.46
C ALA A 260 7.27 -2.48 -2.25
N GLY A 261 8.05 -1.94 -1.29
CA GLY A 261 9.34 -2.50 -0.90
C GLY A 261 9.22 -3.93 -0.34
N ALA A 262 8.27 -4.17 0.56
CA ALA A 262 8.01 -5.51 1.08
C ALA A 262 7.64 -6.50 -0.04
N LEU A 263 6.79 -6.08 -0.97
CA LEU A 263 6.36 -6.93 -2.08
C LEU A 263 7.48 -7.22 -3.06
N MET A 264 8.22 -6.20 -3.51
CA MET A 264 9.14 -6.32 -4.64
C MET A 264 10.58 -6.63 -4.22
N TYR A 265 11.02 -6.13 -3.07
CA TYR A 265 12.38 -6.35 -2.57
C TYR A 265 12.47 -7.61 -1.69
N GLU A 266 11.49 -7.83 -0.82
CA GLU A 266 11.42 -8.97 0.09
C GLU A 266 10.57 -10.15 -0.44
N ASN A 267 9.90 -10.00 -1.59
CA ASN A 267 9.06 -11.03 -2.22
C ASN A 267 7.99 -11.61 -1.28
N VAL A 268 7.35 -10.75 -0.49
CA VAL A 268 6.27 -11.18 0.41
C VAL A 268 5.06 -11.61 -0.42
N SER A 269 4.56 -12.83 -0.22
CA SER A 269 3.39 -13.35 -0.94
C SER A 269 2.10 -13.28 -0.13
N ASP A 270 2.16 -13.67 1.15
CA ASP A 270 1.01 -13.69 2.04
C ASP A 270 1.43 -13.30 3.45
N GLY A 271 0.68 -12.42 4.07
CA GLY A 271 0.93 -11.97 5.43
C GLY A 271 0.73 -10.47 5.60
N PHE A 272 1.48 -9.91 6.54
CA PHE A 272 1.35 -8.50 6.90
C PHE A 272 2.70 -7.83 6.89
N PHE A 273 2.76 -6.67 6.26
CA PHE A 273 3.88 -5.76 6.40
C PHE A 273 3.59 -4.78 7.53
N LEU A 274 4.53 -4.70 8.49
CA LEU A 274 4.49 -3.79 9.63
C LEU A 274 5.62 -2.77 9.47
N GLU A 275 5.29 -1.55 9.07
CA GLU A 275 6.23 -0.44 9.02
C GLU A 275 6.27 0.24 10.38
N VAL A 276 7.31 -0.03 11.14
CA VAL A 276 7.46 0.47 12.51
C VAL A 276 8.43 1.64 12.54
N GLY A 277 7.88 2.81 12.75
CA GLY A 277 8.66 4.03 13.00
C GLY A 277 8.96 4.24 14.49
N GLY A 278 9.36 5.47 14.83
CA GLY A 278 9.56 5.87 16.23
C GLY A 278 8.24 6.05 17.01
N THR A 279 7.15 6.43 16.33
CA THR A 279 5.87 6.85 16.96
C THR A 279 4.73 5.89 16.70
N SER A 280 4.68 5.29 15.52
CA SER A 280 3.56 4.47 15.05
C SER A 280 4.02 3.23 14.29
N THR A 281 3.09 2.31 14.12
CA THR A 281 3.19 1.14 13.25
C THR A 281 2.07 1.19 12.23
N ASP A 282 2.42 1.17 10.95
CA ASP A 282 1.50 1.02 9.83
C ASP A 282 1.43 -0.45 9.43
N ILE A 283 0.22 -1.01 9.39
CA ILE A 283 -0.04 -2.42 9.12
C ILE A 283 -0.75 -2.53 7.79
N SER A 284 -0.19 -3.31 6.87
CA SER A 284 -0.76 -3.56 5.54
C SER A 284 -0.81 -5.05 5.25
N ALA A 285 -1.87 -5.51 4.57
CA ALA A 285 -2.03 -6.91 4.18
C ALA A 285 -1.55 -7.14 2.74
N ILE A 286 -0.85 -8.26 2.56
CA ILE A 286 -0.46 -8.79 1.25
C ILE A 286 -1.06 -10.19 1.13
N ARG A 287 -1.72 -10.48 0.01
CA ARG A 287 -2.31 -11.78 -0.28
C ARG A 287 -2.06 -12.17 -1.72
N ASN A 288 -1.57 -13.39 -1.95
CA ASN A 288 -1.24 -13.91 -3.28
C ASN A 288 -0.30 -12.97 -4.07
N GLY A 289 0.69 -12.38 -3.41
CA GLY A 289 1.61 -11.41 -4.03
C GLY A 289 0.96 -10.10 -4.47
N LYS A 290 -0.23 -9.77 -3.96
CA LYS A 290 -0.94 -8.52 -4.25
C LYS A 290 -1.20 -7.76 -2.95
N VAL A 291 -1.02 -6.46 -2.99
CA VAL A 291 -1.39 -5.57 -1.87
C VAL A 291 -2.91 -5.44 -1.77
N MET A 292 -3.43 -5.46 -0.55
CA MET A 292 -4.86 -5.26 -0.33
C MET A 292 -5.20 -3.78 -0.39
N VAL A 293 -6.22 -3.45 -1.17
CA VAL A 293 -6.66 -2.08 -1.41
C VAL A 293 -8.15 -1.94 -1.12
N LYS A 294 -8.54 -0.78 -0.60
CA LYS A 294 -9.94 -0.41 -0.36
C LYS A 294 -10.20 1.04 -0.78
N TYR A 295 -11.48 1.42 -0.83
CA TYR A 295 -11.82 2.83 -1.01
C TYR A 295 -11.37 3.64 0.22
N ASN A 296 -10.61 4.69 -0.03
CA ASN A 296 -10.04 5.54 1.01
C ASN A 296 -11.11 6.44 1.65
N GLU A 297 -10.97 6.64 2.94
CA GLU A 297 -11.74 7.64 3.68
C GLU A 297 -10.87 8.85 3.98
N ILE A 298 -11.34 10.03 3.61
CA ILE A 298 -10.66 11.29 3.84
C ILE A 298 -11.56 12.20 4.67
N GLY A 299 -11.07 12.64 5.83
CA GLY A 299 -11.86 13.43 6.77
C GLY A 299 -13.13 12.74 7.25
N GLY A 300 -13.11 11.40 7.38
CA GLY A 300 -14.29 10.60 7.76
C GLY A 300 -15.33 10.42 6.64
N HIS A 301 -14.95 10.72 5.41
CA HIS A 301 -15.83 10.58 4.25
C HIS A 301 -15.25 9.61 3.23
N SER A 302 -16.02 8.57 2.86
CA SER A 302 -15.64 7.63 1.79
C SER A 302 -15.47 8.35 0.47
N THR A 303 -14.40 8.02 -0.26
CA THR A 303 -14.09 8.52 -1.60
C THR A 303 -14.10 7.39 -2.62
N TYR A 304 -14.06 7.71 -3.91
CA TYR A 304 -13.85 6.74 -4.99
C TYR A 304 -12.37 6.57 -5.38
N VAL A 305 -11.47 6.87 -4.44
CA VAL A 305 -10.03 6.61 -4.60
C VAL A 305 -9.70 5.31 -3.88
N ARG A 306 -9.15 4.36 -4.61
CA ARG A 306 -8.60 3.12 -4.03
C ARG A 306 -7.20 3.39 -3.52
N ALA A 307 -6.99 3.11 -2.26
CA ALA A 307 -5.69 3.19 -1.60
C ALA A 307 -5.38 1.85 -0.91
N LEU A 308 -4.14 1.64 -0.54
CA LEU A 308 -3.77 0.52 0.32
C LEU A 308 -4.60 0.53 1.61
N ASP A 309 -5.03 -0.64 2.07
CA ASP A 309 -5.58 -0.77 3.41
C ASP A 309 -4.45 -0.71 4.44
N VAL A 310 -4.12 0.50 4.84
CA VAL A 310 -3.13 0.77 5.89
C VAL A 310 -3.87 1.07 7.18
N ARG A 311 -3.49 0.37 8.26
CA ARG A 311 -4.05 0.61 9.61
C ARG A 311 -2.93 1.04 10.54
N THR A 312 -3.00 2.29 10.96
CA THR A 312 -2.00 2.91 11.82
C THR A 312 -2.34 2.68 13.29
N ILE A 313 -1.38 2.18 14.03
CA ILE A 313 -1.45 2.02 15.50
C ILE A 313 -0.40 2.96 16.11
N GLY A 314 -0.78 3.71 17.15
CA GLY A 314 0.12 4.62 17.87
C GLY A 314 1.11 3.88 18.79
N ILE A 315 1.80 2.88 18.25
CA ILE A 315 2.88 2.12 18.87
C ILE A 315 4.05 2.09 17.89
N GLY A 316 5.22 2.52 18.33
CA GLY A 316 6.46 2.47 17.57
C GLY A 316 7.64 2.18 18.50
N GLY A 317 8.85 2.07 17.95
CA GLY A 317 10.06 1.79 18.76
C GLY A 317 10.32 2.82 19.87
N GLY A 318 9.93 4.08 19.64
CA GLY A 318 10.08 5.17 20.60
C GLY A 318 8.89 5.38 21.55
N SER A 319 7.88 4.50 21.52
CA SER A 319 6.71 4.63 22.41
C SER A 319 7.11 4.63 23.86
N LEU A 320 6.59 5.64 24.59
CA LEU A 320 6.81 5.80 26.04
C LEU A 320 5.99 4.79 26.83
N ILE A 321 6.57 4.33 27.92
CA ILE A 321 5.92 3.43 28.86
C ILE A 321 5.11 4.25 29.84
N ARG A 322 3.89 3.80 30.15
CA ARG A 322 3.03 4.38 31.19
C ARG A 322 2.97 3.44 32.37
N ALA A 323 3.28 3.96 33.55
CA ALA A 323 3.29 3.18 34.78
C ALA A 323 2.75 3.99 35.97
N THR A 324 2.04 3.32 36.86
CA THR A 324 1.57 3.91 38.11
C THR A 324 1.80 2.93 39.25
N GLY A 325 2.63 3.32 40.23
CA GLY A 325 3.07 2.42 41.30
C GLY A 325 3.77 1.17 40.73
N GLU A 326 3.29 -0.01 41.08
CA GLU A 326 3.85 -1.29 40.65
C GLU A 326 3.25 -1.83 39.35
N LYS A 327 2.44 -1.06 38.62
CA LYS A 327 1.71 -1.52 37.44
C LYS A 327 2.16 -0.79 36.18
N ILE A 328 2.45 -1.56 35.14
CA ILE A 328 2.47 -1.04 33.77
C ILE A 328 1.02 -0.81 33.35
N VAL A 329 0.68 0.43 33.04
CA VAL A 329 -0.68 0.85 32.66
C VAL A 329 -0.89 0.66 31.16
N ASP A 330 0.07 1.15 30.35
CA ASP A 330 -0.02 1.12 28.89
C ASP A 330 1.35 1.41 28.26
N VAL A 331 1.41 1.38 26.92
CA VAL A 331 2.56 1.81 26.11
C VAL A 331 2.03 2.73 25.01
N GLY A 332 2.71 3.86 24.77
CA GLY A 332 2.24 4.87 23.83
C GLY A 332 0.91 5.54 24.24
N PRO A 333 0.22 6.25 23.34
CA PRO A 333 0.65 6.58 21.97
C PRO A 333 1.74 7.66 21.90
N ARG A 334 2.13 8.26 23.02
CA ARG A 334 3.21 9.25 23.07
C ARG A 334 4.57 8.58 22.89
N SER A 335 5.46 9.23 22.17
CA SER A 335 6.83 8.77 21.91
C SER A 335 7.86 9.69 22.54
N ALA A 336 9.07 9.18 22.72
CA ALA A 336 10.21 9.93 23.21
C ALA A 336 10.52 11.17 22.36
N HIS A 337 10.29 11.09 21.04
CA HIS A 337 10.46 12.23 20.13
C HIS A 337 9.51 13.38 20.49
N ILE A 338 8.24 13.08 20.73
CA ILE A 338 7.23 14.08 21.13
C ILE A 338 7.57 14.67 22.51
N ALA A 339 8.06 13.84 23.43
CA ALA A 339 8.46 14.27 24.77
C ALA A 339 9.81 15.00 24.80
N GLY A 340 10.59 14.97 23.72
CA GLY A 340 11.88 15.66 23.63
C GLY A 340 13.02 15.00 24.42
N TYR A 341 12.94 13.70 24.70
CA TYR A 341 13.97 12.98 25.44
C TYR A 341 14.71 11.95 24.59
N PRO A 342 16.05 11.81 24.74
CA PRO A 342 16.81 10.73 24.11
C PRO A 342 16.42 9.37 24.70
N TYR A 343 16.60 8.29 23.93
CA TYR A 343 16.31 6.94 24.39
C TYR A 343 17.37 6.48 25.39
N ALA A 344 16.95 5.90 26.50
CA ALA A 344 17.84 5.42 27.57
C ALA A 344 18.85 4.35 27.09
N CYS A 345 18.49 3.50 26.12
CA CYS A 345 19.40 2.49 25.60
C CYS A 345 20.54 3.03 24.74
N PHE A 346 20.49 4.30 24.33
CA PHE A 346 21.58 4.99 23.62
C PHE A 346 22.38 5.93 24.50
N ALA A 347 22.28 5.79 25.83
CA ALA A 347 23.16 6.48 26.76
C ALA A 347 24.64 6.02 26.61
N GLY A 348 25.56 6.83 27.08
CA GLY A 348 27.00 6.58 26.89
C GLY A 348 27.52 5.32 27.58
N SER A 349 26.99 4.96 28.76
CA SER A 349 27.36 3.75 29.48
C SER A 349 26.27 3.27 30.45
N ALA A 350 26.41 2.04 30.95
CA ALA A 350 25.49 1.44 31.91
C ALA A 350 25.60 2.11 33.29
N GLU A 351 26.78 2.60 33.65
CA GLU A 351 27.08 3.28 34.94
C GLU A 351 26.29 4.59 35.09
N GLU A 352 25.87 5.22 34.00
CA GLU A 352 25.01 6.40 34.04
C GLU A 352 23.69 6.16 34.79
N PHE A 353 23.26 4.90 34.88
CA PHE A 353 22.02 4.49 35.55
C PHE A 353 22.23 4.07 37.02
N ASP A 354 23.45 4.15 37.52
CA ASP A 354 23.73 3.95 38.95
C ASP A 354 23.15 5.12 39.76
N GLY A 355 22.30 4.80 40.75
CA GLY A 355 21.57 5.82 41.51
C GLY A 355 20.43 6.53 40.73
N ALA A 356 20.19 6.21 39.50
CA ALA A 356 19.11 6.80 38.72
C ALA A 356 17.72 6.46 39.29
N ALA A 357 16.76 7.38 39.09
CA ALA A 357 15.39 7.27 39.57
C ALA A 357 14.37 7.39 38.45
N VAL A 358 13.23 6.77 38.67
CA VAL A 358 12.04 6.94 37.81
C VAL A 358 11.40 8.30 38.07
N GLU A 359 11.11 9.02 37.00
CA GLU A 359 10.33 10.26 37.02
C GLU A 359 9.11 10.09 36.13
N SER A 360 7.95 10.54 36.61
CA SER A 360 6.69 10.52 35.85
C SER A 360 6.40 11.90 35.28
N ILE A 361 6.08 11.95 33.99
CA ILE A 361 5.85 13.19 33.23
C ILE A 361 4.54 13.16 32.47
N ALA A 362 4.01 14.33 32.12
CA ALA A 362 3.04 14.54 31.07
C ALA A 362 3.76 15.06 29.83
N PRO A 363 3.90 14.25 28.75
CA PRO A 363 4.69 14.63 27.56
C PRO A 363 4.20 15.89 26.85
N VAL A 364 2.88 16.10 26.87
CA VAL A 364 2.22 17.29 26.32
C VAL A 364 1.18 17.78 27.35
N GLU A 365 0.89 19.07 27.34
CA GLU A 365 -0.15 19.65 28.20
C GLU A 365 -1.49 18.93 28.01
N GLY A 366 -2.10 18.48 29.11
CA GLY A 366 -3.33 17.69 29.11
C GLY A 366 -3.14 16.17 29.05
N ASP A 367 -1.93 15.66 28.85
CA ASP A 367 -1.65 14.23 28.97
C ASP A 367 -1.63 13.78 30.44
N ALA A 368 -1.85 12.49 30.67
CA ALA A 368 -1.68 11.90 31.99
C ALA A 368 -0.20 11.95 32.42
N ALA A 369 0.04 12.32 33.68
CA ALA A 369 1.38 12.41 34.26
C ALA A 369 1.89 11.05 34.78
N ASP A 370 1.78 10.02 33.93
CA ASP A 370 2.17 8.63 34.23
C ASP A 370 3.15 8.05 33.21
N HIS A 371 3.68 8.90 32.31
CA HIS A 371 4.71 8.49 31.35
C HIS A 371 6.08 8.45 32.02
N VAL A 372 6.79 7.36 31.83
CA VAL A 372 8.06 7.07 32.52
C VAL A 372 9.25 7.63 31.77
N ILE A 373 10.06 8.42 32.48
CA ILE A 373 11.43 8.73 32.07
C ILE A 373 12.39 8.31 33.20
N ILE A 374 13.66 8.14 32.85
CA ILE A 374 14.73 7.83 33.78
C ILE A 374 15.56 9.10 34.00
N ARG A 375 15.63 9.58 35.22
CA ARG A 375 16.47 10.70 35.62
C ARG A 375 17.76 10.16 36.21
N THR A 376 18.86 10.49 35.57
CA THR A 376 20.24 10.28 36.10
C THR A 376 20.76 11.56 36.74
N GLU A 377 21.98 11.55 37.24
CA GLU A 377 22.61 12.76 37.77
C GLU A 377 22.79 13.85 36.69
N LYS A 378 23.06 13.45 35.45
CA LYS A 378 23.42 14.37 34.37
C LYS A 378 22.31 14.62 33.37
N ASN A 379 21.47 13.61 33.11
CA ASN A 379 20.53 13.60 32.00
C ASN A 379 19.17 13.04 32.39
N ARG A 380 18.19 13.27 31.47
CA ARG A 380 16.89 12.62 31.48
C ARG A 380 16.72 11.82 30.21
N TYR A 381 16.31 10.58 30.33
CA TYR A 381 16.15 9.62 29.22
C TYR A 381 14.74 9.05 29.16
N ALA A 382 14.23 8.89 27.96
CA ALA A 382 12.99 8.15 27.74
C ALA A 382 13.26 6.65 27.81
N LEU A 383 12.48 5.92 28.61
CA LEU A 383 12.41 4.48 28.56
C LEU A 383 11.37 4.09 27.50
N THR A 384 11.80 3.44 26.41
CA THR A 384 10.99 3.17 25.21
C THR A 384 10.91 1.67 24.92
N LEU A 385 10.02 1.26 23.96
CA LEU A 385 9.99 -0.11 23.49
C LEU A 385 11.34 -0.58 22.94
N THR A 386 12.08 0.30 22.24
CA THR A 386 13.44 -0.01 21.77
C THR A 386 14.38 -0.35 22.93
N CYS A 387 14.31 0.39 24.03
CA CYS A 387 15.11 0.07 25.22
C CYS A 387 14.76 -1.31 25.79
N VAL A 388 13.47 -1.60 25.90
CA VAL A 388 12.99 -2.88 26.45
C VAL A 388 13.39 -4.06 25.55
N SER A 389 13.23 -3.92 24.25
CA SER A 389 13.54 -4.99 23.28
C SER A 389 15.04 -5.27 23.20
N ASN A 390 15.90 -4.24 23.29
CA ASN A 390 17.35 -4.43 23.43
C ASN A 390 17.71 -5.14 24.73
N ALA A 391 17.14 -4.71 25.86
CA ALA A 391 17.40 -5.31 27.17
C ALA A 391 17.04 -6.80 27.21
N LEU A 392 15.96 -7.20 26.56
CA LEU A 392 15.48 -8.57 26.47
C LEU A 392 16.14 -9.38 25.33
N GLY A 393 16.91 -8.74 24.45
CA GLY A 393 17.68 -9.40 23.39
C GLY A 393 16.88 -9.72 22.11
N TYR A 394 15.78 -9.02 21.86
CA TYR A 394 15.04 -9.13 20.60
C TYR A 394 15.72 -8.43 19.43
N VAL A 395 16.53 -7.38 19.70
CA VAL A 395 17.23 -6.60 18.68
C VAL A 395 18.66 -7.10 18.57
N THR A 396 19.07 -7.52 17.39
CA THR A 396 20.42 -8.01 17.08
C THR A 396 21.27 -6.91 16.43
N SER A 397 22.60 -7.08 16.40
CA SER A 397 23.57 -6.04 16.01
C SER A 397 23.47 -5.60 14.54
N ASP A 398 22.79 -6.34 13.72
CA ASP A 398 22.53 -6.04 12.30
C ASP A 398 21.31 -5.14 12.06
N HIS A 399 20.59 -4.80 13.14
CA HIS A 399 19.40 -3.95 13.04
C HIS A 399 19.68 -2.49 13.42
N TYR A 400 19.01 -1.56 12.73
CA TYR A 400 19.13 -0.12 12.97
C TYR A 400 18.84 0.30 14.42
N ALA A 401 17.88 -0.36 15.09
CA ALA A 401 17.49 -0.08 16.47
C ALA A 401 18.40 -0.73 17.51
N TYR A 402 19.51 -1.36 17.09
CA TYR A 402 20.45 -2.00 18.03
C TYR A 402 21.09 -0.98 18.98
N ALA A 403 21.13 -1.35 20.25
CA ALA A 403 21.81 -0.62 21.31
C ALA A 403 22.61 -1.59 22.19
N ASP A 404 23.59 -1.09 22.91
CA ASP A 404 24.32 -1.89 23.88
C ASP A 404 23.35 -2.52 24.89
N ARG A 405 23.38 -3.84 24.98
CA ARG A 405 22.45 -4.61 25.79
C ARG A 405 22.60 -4.32 27.28
N GLU A 406 23.82 -4.10 27.77
CA GLU A 406 24.06 -3.81 29.19
C GLU A 406 23.54 -2.41 29.55
N VAL A 407 23.69 -1.42 28.66
CA VAL A 407 23.10 -0.09 28.83
C VAL A 407 21.59 -0.18 28.89
N ALA A 408 20.96 -0.91 27.93
CA ALA A 408 19.55 -1.10 27.91
C ALA A 408 19.02 -1.83 29.16
N ARG A 409 19.73 -2.85 29.64
CA ARG A 409 19.40 -3.58 30.86
C ARG A 409 19.53 -2.69 32.10
N ALA A 410 20.59 -1.89 32.20
CA ALA A 410 20.76 -0.93 33.29
C ALA A 410 19.60 0.06 33.37
N ALA A 411 19.19 0.63 32.26
CA ALA A 411 18.04 1.53 32.18
C ALA A 411 16.72 0.84 32.61
N LEU A 412 16.44 -0.37 32.11
CA LEU A 412 15.21 -1.09 32.45
C LEU A 412 15.19 -1.56 33.91
N LYS A 413 16.37 -1.88 34.50
CA LYS A 413 16.51 -2.21 35.92
C LYS A 413 16.12 -1.05 36.84
N VAL A 414 16.23 0.21 36.41
CA VAL A 414 15.78 1.36 37.21
C VAL A 414 14.27 1.29 37.43
N LEU A 415 13.49 1.04 36.34
CA LEU A 415 12.04 0.86 36.45
C LEU A 415 11.69 -0.40 37.26
N ALA A 416 12.38 -1.50 36.99
CA ALA A 416 12.15 -2.78 37.69
C ALA A 416 12.36 -2.65 39.21
N ARG A 417 13.45 -1.98 39.64
CA ARG A 417 13.68 -1.66 41.06
C ARG A 417 12.59 -0.78 41.66
N HIS A 418 12.14 0.26 40.93
CA HIS A 418 11.05 1.12 41.37
C HIS A 418 9.74 0.35 41.57
N MET A 419 9.49 -0.69 40.76
CA MET A 419 8.32 -1.53 40.84
C MET A 419 8.46 -2.75 41.77
N GLY A 420 9.64 -2.98 42.37
CA GLY A 420 9.89 -4.13 43.22
C GLY A 420 9.83 -5.47 42.48
N LYS A 421 10.15 -5.51 41.16
CA LYS A 421 9.99 -6.69 40.27
C LYS A 421 11.31 -7.01 39.55
N SER A 422 11.37 -8.20 38.95
CA SER A 422 12.49 -8.54 38.07
C SER A 422 12.42 -7.73 36.78
N MET A 423 13.58 -7.46 36.19
CA MET A 423 13.69 -6.75 34.93
C MET A 423 12.97 -7.50 33.80
N GLU A 424 13.10 -8.82 33.79
CA GLU A 424 12.48 -9.70 32.80
C GLU A 424 10.95 -9.65 32.90
N GLU A 425 10.39 -9.64 34.10
CA GLU A 425 8.94 -9.54 34.33
C GLU A 425 8.41 -8.19 33.83
N VAL A 426 9.08 -7.10 34.20
CA VAL A 426 8.67 -5.75 33.78
C VAL A 426 8.78 -5.60 32.27
N GLY A 427 9.89 -6.04 31.67
CA GLY A 427 10.10 -5.96 30.24
C GLY A 427 9.06 -6.75 29.44
N ARG A 428 8.75 -7.99 29.85
CA ARG A 428 7.69 -8.79 29.20
C ARG A 428 6.32 -8.13 29.31
N ARG A 429 5.96 -7.58 30.47
CA ARG A 429 4.68 -6.88 30.63
C ARG A 429 4.55 -5.66 29.72
N ILE A 430 5.67 -4.93 29.52
CA ILE A 430 5.69 -3.79 28.60
C ILE A 430 5.46 -4.26 27.16
N LEU A 431 6.15 -5.32 26.71
CA LEU A 431 5.93 -5.89 25.39
C LEU A 431 4.50 -6.43 25.22
N ASP A 432 3.95 -7.09 26.23
CA ASP A 432 2.56 -7.59 26.21
C ASP A 432 1.55 -6.44 26.04
N CYS A 433 1.80 -5.27 26.63
CA CYS A 433 0.96 -4.09 26.41
C CYS A 433 1.00 -3.62 24.96
N ALA A 434 2.18 -3.55 24.35
CA ALA A 434 2.34 -3.20 22.95
C ALA A 434 1.66 -4.21 22.02
N VAL A 435 1.86 -5.51 22.26
CA VAL A 435 1.22 -6.61 21.52
C VAL A 435 -0.30 -6.50 21.58
N LYS A 436 -0.89 -6.31 22.75
CA LYS A 436 -2.35 -6.16 22.94
C LYS A 436 -2.95 -5.02 22.14
N ARG A 437 -2.17 -4.04 21.72
CA ARG A 437 -2.65 -2.95 20.85
C ARG A 437 -2.55 -3.27 19.37
N ILE A 438 -1.55 -4.06 18.95
CA ILE A 438 -1.27 -4.39 17.55
C ILE A 438 -2.03 -5.65 17.11
N GLU A 439 -1.94 -6.74 17.88
CA GLU A 439 -2.49 -8.05 17.54
C GLU A 439 -3.98 -8.02 17.12
N PRO A 440 -4.90 -7.32 17.82
CA PRO A 440 -6.30 -7.31 17.41
C PRO A 440 -6.54 -6.74 16.01
N THR A 441 -5.71 -5.80 15.57
CA THR A 441 -5.79 -5.22 14.23
C THR A 441 -5.33 -6.23 13.19
N VAL A 442 -4.20 -6.93 13.44
CA VAL A 442 -3.72 -7.97 12.53
C VAL A 442 -4.74 -9.12 12.42
N ARG A 443 -5.30 -9.60 13.55
CA ARG A 443 -6.32 -10.66 13.55
C ARG A 443 -7.58 -10.26 12.79
N ARG A 444 -8.07 -9.04 12.98
CA ARG A 444 -9.21 -8.53 12.22
C ARG A 444 -8.94 -8.50 10.71
N MET A 445 -7.73 -8.12 10.31
CA MET A 445 -7.36 -8.12 8.89
C MET A 445 -7.21 -9.56 8.35
N ILE A 446 -6.73 -10.52 9.15
CA ILE A 446 -6.71 -11.95 8.81
C ILE A 446 -8.11 -12.42 8.45
N ASP A 447 -9.10 -12.12 9.31
CA ASP A 447 -10.50 -12.52 9.12
C ASP A 447 -11.11 -11.81 7.88
N GLU A 448 -10.93 -10.50 7.77
CA GLU A 448 -11.46 -9.69 6.66
C GLU A 448 -10.95 -10.14 5.29
N TYR A 449 -9.66 -10.51 5.20
CA TYR A 449 -9.04 -10.94 3.95
C TYR A 449 -9.03 -12.45 3.75
N GLY A 450 -9.52 -13.22 4.73
CA GLY A 450 -9.58 -14.67 4.67
C GLY A 450 -8.20 -15.31 4.46
N ILE A 451 -7.15 -14.77 5.11
CA ILE A 451 -5.80 -15.32 5.04
C ILE A 451 -5.70 -16.46 6.07
N PRO A 452 -5.39 -17.68 5.65
CA PRO A 452 -5.17 -18.75 6.62
C PRO A 452 -4.03 -18.41 7.57
N ILE A 453 -4.22 -18.62 8.88
CA ILE A 453 -3.20 -18.25 9.89
C ILE A 453 -1.88 -18.98 9.65
N GLU A 454 -1.91 -20.16 9.08
CA GLU A 454 -0.74 -20.99 8.71
C GLU A 454 0.10 -20.34 7.58
N HIS A 455 -0.51 -19.45 6.78
CA HIS A 455 0.19 -18.72 5.71
C HIS A 455 0.70 -17.35 6.17
N VAL A 456 0.27 -16.88 7.36
CA VAL A 456 0.65 -15.56 7.86
C VAL A 456 2.14 -15.50 8.17
N GLU A 457 2.79 -14.50 7.59
CA GLU A 457 4.14 -14.06 7.93
C GLU A 457 4.11 -12.55 8.23
N LEU A 458 4.74 -12.14 9.32
CA LEU A 458 4.90 -10.72 9.63
C LEU A 458 6.24 -10.24 9.08
N THR A 459 6.22 -9.30 8.16
CA THR A 459 7.44 -8.67 7.63
C THR A 459 7.60 -7.30 8.24
N GLY A 460 8.71 -7.09 8.95
CA GLY A 460 9.04 -5.82 9.58
C GLY A 460 9.84 -4.91 8.66
N GLY A 461 9.42 -3.63 8.56
CA GLY A 461 10.14 -2.53 7.94
C GLY A 461 10.16 -1.32 8.85
N GLY A 462 10.94 -0.29 8.49
CA GLY A 462 11.15 0.90 9.31
C GLY A 462 12.18 0.72 10.44
N GLY A 463 12.68 1.81 10.97
CA GLY A 463 13.79 1.79 11.94
C GLY A 463 13.47 1.11 13.29
N GLY A 464 12.19 1.04 13.68
CA GLY A 464 11.74 0.44 14.94
C GLY A 464 11.27 -1.01 14.84
N CYS A 465 11.28 -1.64 13.66
CA CYS A 465 10.61 -2.93 13.44
C CYS A 465 11.16 -4.07 14.30
N ALA A 466 12.46 -4.15 14.48
CA ALA A 466 13.10 -5.16 15.33
C ALA A 466 12.70 -5.03 16.83
N SER A 467 12.21 -3.86 17.25
CA SER A 467 11.74 -3.63 18.62
C SER A 467 10.30 -4.12 18.87
N VAL A 468 9.52 -4.39 17.81
CA VAL A 468 8.08 -4.65 17.94
C VAL A 468 7.67 -5.97 17.27
N VAL A 469 8.09 -6.19 16.03
CA VAL A 469 7.58 -7.31 15.20
C VAL A 469 7.85 -8.69 15.81
N PRO A 470 9.04 -8.99 16.38
CA PRO A 470 9.31 -10.30 16.97
C PRO A 470 8.35 -10.64 18.11
N ALA A 471 8.07 -9.68 19.00
CA ALA A 471 7.17 -9.90 20.14
C ALA A 471 5.72 -10.14 19.69
N VAL A 472 5.25 -9.43 18.65
CA VAL A 472 3.92 -9.65 18.07
C VAL A 472 3.84 -11.04 17.43
N ALA A 473 4.85 -11.43 16.67
CA ALA A 473 4.88 -12.74 16.00
C ALA A 473 4.90 -13.91 17.00
N GLU A 474 5.69 -13.77 18.08
CA GLU A 474 5.74 -14.77 19.17
C GLU A 474 4.37 -14.95 19.82
N ALA A 475 3.69 -13.83 20.16
CA ALA A 475 2.37 -13.87 20.76
C ALA A 475 1.31 -14.48 19.85
N MET A 476 1.36 -14.18 18.56
CA MET A 476 0.45 -14.72 17.54
C MET A 476 0.80 -16.15 17.10
N LYS A 477 2.00 -16.63 17.43
CA LYS A 477 2.57 -17.92 16.98
C LYS A 477 2.63 -18.02 15.45
N VAL A 478 3.06 -16.95 14.80
CA VAL A 478 3.26 -16.85 13.35
C VAL A 478 4.74 -16.58 13.03
N ARG A 479 5.12 -16.81 11.79
CA ARG A 479 6.46 -16.52 11.32
C ARG A 479 6.67 -15.01 11.19
N PHE A 480 7.92 -14.58 11.30
CA PHE A 480 8.27 -13.21 10.97
C PHE A 480 9.65 -13.16 10.29
N LYS A 481 9.86 -12.06 9.61
CA LYS A 481 11.18 -11.64 9.13
C LYS A 481 11.31 -10.13 9.25
N ILE A 482 12.53 -9.65 9.41
CA ILE A 482 12.88 -8.24 9.29
C ILE A 482 13.44 -8.05 7.89
N ALA A 483 12.92 -7.06 7.16
CA ALA A 483 13.36 -6.77 5.81
C ALA A 483 14.83 -6.35 5.77
N ARG A 484 15.54 -6.75 4.73
CA ARG A 484 16.90 -6.23 4.48
C ARG A 484 16.82 -4.72 4.24
N ASN A 485 17.79 -3.98 4.77
CA ASN A 485 17.78 -2.51 4.71
C ASN A 485 16.44 -1.92 5.20
N HIS A 486 15.84 -2.54 6.22
CA HIS A 486 14.50 -2.24 6.72
C HIS A 486 14.27 -0.74 7.03
N GLN A 487 15.30 0.00 7.44
CA GLN A 487 15.22 1.43 7.71
C GLN A 487 15.00 2.28 6.44
N TYR A 488 15.32 1.72 5.26
CA TYR A 488 15.15 2.35 3.95
C TYR A 488 14.13 1.65 3.06
N ILE A 489 13.24 0.82 3.64
CA ILE A 489 12.31 -0.01 2.85
C ILE A 489 11.35 0.84 1.99
N SER A 490 10.94 2.01 2.48
CA SER A 490 10.04 2.92 1.75
C SER A 490 10.72 3.56 0.53
N PRO A 491 11.91 4.18 0.62
CA PRO A 491 12.61 4.63 -0.60
C PRO A 491 13.03 3.47 -1.51
N ILE A 492 13.36 2.27 -0.99
CA ILE A 492 13.57 1.07 -1.82
C ILE A 492 12.31 0.75 -2.62
N GLY A 493 11.15 0.74 -1.95
CA GLY A 493 9.87 0.49 -2.62
C GLY A 493 9.55 1.54 -3.69
N ALA A 494 9.85 2.82 -3.44
CA ALA A 494 9.70 3.86 -4.45
C ALA A 494 10.61 3.61 -5.66
N ALA A 495 11.89 3.23 -5.44
CA ALA A 495 12.83 2.92 -6.52
C ALA A 495 12.39 1.72 -7.38
N LEU A 496 11.72 0.73 -6.78
CA LEU A 496 11.31 -0.50 -7.44
C LEU A 496 9.87 -0.45 -7.96
N ALA A 497 9.08 0.55 -7.57
CA ALA A 497 7.67 0.63 -7.92
C ALA A 497 7.44 0.65 -9.44
N MET A 498 6.34 0.03 -9.85
CA MET A 498 5.89 -0.02 -11.23
C MET A 498 4.78 1.00 -11.48
N VAL A 499 4.63 1.44 -12.71
CA VAL A 499 3.46 2.22 -13.11
C VAL A 499 2.23 1.36 -12.93
N ARG A 500 1.22 1.91 -12.26
CA ARG A 500 -0.05 1.24 -12.04
C ARG A 500 -1.20 2.21 -12.30
N ASP A 501 -2.20 1.77 -13.04
CA ASP A 501 -3.46 2.49 -13.15
C ASP A 501 -4.65 1.53 -13.13
N THR A 502 -5.76 1.95 -12.53
CA THR A 502 -6.97 1.15 -12.41
C THR A 502 -8.16 1.92 -12.95
N VAL A 503 -8.92 1.28 -13.81
CA VAL A 503 -10.21 1.77 -14.30
C VAL A 503 -11.30 0.91 -13.71
N GLU A 504 -12.30 1.56 -13.12
CA GLU A 504 -13.47 0.89 -12.56
C GLU A 504 -14.74 1.42 -13.22
N ARG A 505 -15.66 0.54 -13.55
CA ARG A 505 -16.99 0.89 -14.04
C ARG A 505 -18.07 0.07 -13.35
N THR A 506 -19.22 0.67 -13.13
CA THR A 506 -20.42 -0.06 -12.72
C THR A 506 -21.08 -0.61 -13.96
N ILE A 507 -21.06 -1.94 -14.15
CA ILE A 507 -21.64 -2.63 -15.29
C ILE A 507 -22.44 -3.83 -14.77
N VAL A 508 -23.74 -3.84 -15.08
CA VAL A 508 -24.62 -4.96 -14.75
C VAL A 508 -24.51 -5.98 -15.88
N ASN A 509 -24.15 -7.22 -15.57
CA ASN A 509 -23.94 -8.29 -16.55
C ASN A 509 -22.97 -7.90 -17.68
N PRO A 510 -21.68 -7.70 -17.37
CA PRO A 510 -20.69 -7.24 -18.33
C PRO A 510 -20.54 -8.21 -19.51
N THR A 511 -20.50 -7.66 -20.71
CA THR A 511 -20.23 -8.38 -21.94
C THR A 511 -18.72 -8.51 -22.19
N ASN A 512 -18.31 -9.40 -23.10
CA ASN A 512 -16.90 -9.49 -23.51
C ASN A 512 -16.39 -8.16 -24.09
N GLU A 513 -17.24 -7.41 -24.79
CA GLU A 513 -16.90 -6.11 -25.35
C GLU A 513 -16.62 -5.08 -24.24
N ASP A 514 -17.44 -5.06 -23.18
CA ASP A 514 -17.21 -4.21 -22.01
C ASP A 514 -15.84 -4.49 -21.36
N ILE A 515 -15.49 -5.77 -21.20
CA ILE A 515 -14.21 -6.20 -20.63
C ILE A 515 -13.05 -5.77 -21.52
N VAL A 516 -13.14 -5.97 -22.84
CA VAL A 516 -12.09 -5.57 -23.79
C VAL A 516 -11.89 -4.05 -23.80
N ASN A 517 -12.98 -3.28 -23.78
CA ASN A 517 -12.92 -1.82 -23.77
C ASN A 517 -12.31 -1.31 -22.45
N LEU A 518 -12.66 -1.92 -21.31
CA LEU A 518 -12.11 -1.56 -20.02
C LEU A 518 -10.60 -1.87 -19.93
N ARG A 519 -10.16 -3.01 -20.50
CA ARG A 519 -8.74 -3.38 -20.60
C ARG A 519 -7.95 -2.35 -21.42
N LYS A 520 -8.47 -1.97 -22.60
CA LYS A 520 -7.84 -0.95 -23.46
C LYS A 520 -7.72 0.39 -22.76
N GLU A 521 -8.77 0.80 -22.04
CA GLU A 521 -8.75 2.06 -21.28
C GLU A 521 -7.70 2.03 -20.17
N ALA A 522 -7.59 0.93 -19.41
CA ALA A 522 -6.58 0.76 -18.37
C ALA A 522 -5.16 0.80 -18.95
N GLU A 523 -4.93 0.09 -20.07
CA GLU A 523 -3.65 0.12 -20.78
C GLU A 523 -3.27 1.54 -21.22
N GLN A 524 -4.20 2.28 -21.84
CA GLN A 524 -3.97 3.65 -22.27
C GLN A 524 -3.67 4.59 -21.11
N ARG A 525 -4.33 4.41 -19.96
CA ARG A 525 -4.02 5.20 -18.76
C ARG A 525 -2.64 4.88 -18.21
N ALA A 526 -2.23 3.61 -18.17
CA ALA A 526 -0.89 3.22 -17.75
C ALA A 526 0.18 3.80 -18.67
N ILE A 527 -0.04 3.83 -20.00
CA ILE A 527 0.88 4.48 -20.96
C ILE A 527 1.01 5.98 -20.65
N ARG A 528 -0.11 6.68 -20.42
CA ARG A 528 -0.08 8.10 -20.05
C ARG A 528 0.66 8.33 -18.71
N SER A 529 0.48 7.42 -17.77
CA SER A 529 1.18 7.44 -16.49
C SER A 529 2.66 7.05 -16.59
N GLY A 530 3.19 6.74 -17.78
CA GLY A 530 4.60 6.54 -18.04
C GLY A 530 5.03 5.09 -18.29
N ALA A 531 4.10 4.14 -18.38
CA ALA A 531 4.45 2.75 -18.71
C ALA A 531 4.80 2.58 -20.18
N VAL A 532 5.80 1.76 -20.47
CA VAL A 532 6.15 1.35 -21.83
C VAL A 532 5.13 0.29 -22.30
N LYS A 533 4.52 0.50 -23.45
CA LYS A 533 3.44 -0.34 -23.99
C LYS A 533 3.73 -1.84 -23.94
N GLY A 534 4.93 -2.27 -24.31
CA GLY A 534 5.33 -3.69 -24.33
C GLY A 534 5.55 -4.32 -22.93
N SER A 535 5.50 -3.52 -21.85
CA SER A 535 5.67 -4.00 -20.48
C SER A 535 4.35 -4.13 -19.71
N ILE A 536 3.21 -3.72 -20.31
CA ILE A 536 1.95 -3.58 -19.59
C ILE A 536 1.21 -4.91 -19.53
N GLU A 537 0.90 -5.31 -18.31
CA GLU A 537 -0.02 -6.41 -18.02
C GLU A 537 -1.34 -5.83 -17.47
N VAL A 538 -2.47 -6.31 -18.01
CA VAL A 538 -3.80 -5.87 -17.57
C VAL A 538 -4.55 -7.05 -16.95
N THR A 539 -4.92 -6.92 -15.69
CA THR A 539 -5.79 -7.87 -14.99
C THR A 539 -7.19 -7.28 -14.84
N VAL A 540 -8.21 -8.15 -14.92
CA VAL A 540 -9.61 -7.75 -14.72
C VAL A 540 -10.17 -8.52 -13.55
N ASP A 541 -10.81 -7.81 -12.62
CA ASP A 541 -11.54 -8.39 -11.50
C ASP A 541 -12.96 -7.81 -11.40
N MET A 542 -13.85 -8.51 -10.71
CA MET A 542 -15.25 -8.12 -10.56
C MET A 542 -15.67 -8.14 -9.09
N ASP A 543 -16.44 -7.13 -8.70
CA ASP A 543 -17.18 -7.09 -7.43
C ASP A 543 -18.67 -7.27 -7.77
N PRO A 544 -19.20 -8.51 -7.69
CA PRO A 544 -20.57 -8.80 -8.13
C PRO A 544 -21.62 -8.15 -7.23
N ASP A 545 -21.32 -7.96 -5.95
CA ASP A 545 -22.26 -7.35 -5.00
C ASP A 545 -22.55 -5.89 -5.35
N LYS A 546 -21.58 -5.22 -5.99
CA LYS A 546 -21.67 -3.82 -6.40
C LYS A 546 -21.79 -3.62 -7.91
N ASN A 547 -21.78 -4.70 -8.68
CA ASN A 547 -21.71 -4.68 -10.15
C ASN A 547 -20.54 -3.83 -10.66
N ILE A 548 -19.38 -3.92 -10.02
CA ILE A 548 -18.18 -3.17 -10.40
C ILE A 548 -17.21 -4.10 -11.12
N VAL A 549 -16.85 -3.73 -12.34
CA VAL A 549 -15.77 -4.35 -13.12
C VAL A 549 -14.54 -3.44 -13.03
N ARG A 550 -13.38 -4.04 -12.76
CA ARG A 550 -12.09 -3.34 -12.63
C ARG A 550 -11.08 -3.90 -13.61
N ALA A 551 -10.42 -3.02 -14.33
CA ALA A 551 -9.21 -3.38 -15.08
C ALA A 551 -8.02 -2.63 -14.46
N THR A 552 -7.02 -3.38 -14.00
CA THR A 552 -5.78 -2.85 -13.44
C THR A 552 -4.64 -3.14 -14.41
N ALA A 553 -4.02 -2.08 -14.91
CA ALA A 553 -2.84 -2.14 -15.75
C ALA A 553 -1.61 -1.86 -14.89
N VAL A 554 -0.59 -2.71 -15.01
CA VAL A 554 0.71 -2.57 -14.35
C VAL A 554 1.79 -2.69 -15.42
N GLY A 555 2.74 -1.77 -15.44
CA GLY A 555 3.81 -1.75 -16.43
C GLY A 555 5.07 -1.07 -15.93
N SER A 556 6.16 -1.32 -16.62
CA SER A 556 7.47 -0.72 -16.35
C SER A 556 7.67 0.57 -17.13
N THR A 557 8.49 1.46 -16.62
CA THR A 557 9.01 2.63 -17.36
C THR A 557 10.14 2.27 -18.34
N ASP A 558 10.65 1.03 -18.27
CA ASP A 558 11.73 0.52 -19.13
C ASP A 558 11.35 -0.89 -19.62
N VAL A 559 11.58 -1.15 -20.92
CA VAL A 559 11.33 -2.47 -21.55
C VAL A 559 12.14 -3.60 -20.88
N LYS A 560 13.33 -3.30 -20.38
CA LYS A 560 14.22 -4.29 -19.75
C LYS A 560 13.80 -4.68 -18.32
N GLN A 561 12.98 -3.90 -17.65
CA GLN A 561 12.55 -4.16 -16.26
C GLN A 561 11.59 -5.36 -16.13
N GLY A 562 10.89 -5.74 -17.21
CA GLY A 562 10.02 -6.93 -17.24
C GLY A 562 10.78 -8.26 -17.24
N GLN A 563 12.08 -8.21 -17.51
CA GLN A 563 12.97 -9.36 -17.43
C GLN A 563 13.82 -9.22 -16.16
N SER A 564 13.31 -9.73 -15.02
CA SER A 564 14.13 -9.86 -13.81
C SER A 564 15.41 -10.63 -14.17
N LEU A 565 16.56 -10.01 -13.95
CA LEU A 565 17.88 -10.54 -14.31
C LEU A 565 18.40 -11.64 -13.39
N LYS A 566 17.63 -12.04 -12.37
CA LYS A 566 17.96 -13.26 -11.64
C LYS A 566 17.89 -14.44 -12.60
N PRO A 567 18.94 -15.26 -12.67
CA PRO A 567 18.90 -16.48 -13.48
C PRO A 567 17.79 -17.40 -13.01
N ASP A 568 17.24 -18.18 -13.92
CA ASP A 568 16.29 -19.21 -13.56
C ASP A 568 16.97 -20.20 -12.62
N LEU A 569 16.29 -20.56 -11.54
CA LEU A 569 16.76 -21.54 -10.59
C LEU A 569 16.56 -22.96 -11.14
N ARG A 570 17.44 -23.86 -10.74
CA ARG A 570 17.31 -25.28 -11.04
C ARG A 570 16.17 -25.90 -10.24
N ASP A 571 15.65 -27.02 -10.73
CA ASP A 571 14.53 -27.73 -10.10
C ASP A 571 14.83 -28.12 -8.62
N GLU A 572 16.11 -28.44 -8.30
CA GLU A 572 16.54 -28.75 -6.93
C GLU A 572 16.47 -27.51 -6.00
N GLU A 573 16.86 -26.36 -6.53
CA GLU A 573 16.83 -25.09 -5.78
C GLU A 573 15.39 -24.65 -5.52
N LEU A 574 14.49 -24.81 -6.49
CA LEU A 574 13.06 -24.56 -6.33
C LEU A 574 12.43 -25.53 -5.32
N ALA A 575 12.82 -26.82 -5.34
CA ALA A 575 12.36 -27.81 -4.38
C ALA A 575 12.82 -27.48 -2.96
N GLN A 576 14.07 -26.98 -2.79
CA GLN A 576 14.56 -26.55 -1.48
C GLN A 576 13.77 -25.35 -0.95
N ILE A 577 13.51 -24.35 -1.80
CA ILE A 577 12.67 -23.19 -1.43
C ILE A 577 11.27 -23.66 -0.99
N ALA A 578 10.68 -24.59 -1.73
CA ALA A 578 9.37 -25.14 -1.36
C ALA A 578 9.43 -25.87 -0.01
N ALA A 579 10.48 -26.66 0.23
CA ALA A 579 10.69 -27.37 1.50
C ALA A 579 10.84 -26.38 2.67
N ASP A 580 11.60 -25.31 2.50
CA ASP A 580 11.76 -24.26 3.51
C ASP A 580 10.42 -23.57 3.85
N HIS A 581 9.59 -23.35 2.83
CA HIS A 581 8.25 -22.80 3.03
C HIS A 581 7.29 -23.78 3.75
N PHE A 582 7.50 -25.08 3.66
CA PHE A 582 6.72 -26.11 4.35
C PHE A 582 7.34 -26.57 5.69
N ALA A 583 8.54 -26.12 6.04
CA ALA A 583 9.28 -26.59 7.21
C ALA A 583 8.54 -26.44 8.56
N HIS A 584 7.57 -25.50 8.63
CA HIS A 584 6.74 -25.28 9.82
C HIS A 584 5.53 -26.22 9.91
N ILE A 585 5.29 -27.04 8.89
CA ILE A 585 4.19 -28.01 8.82
C ILE A 585 4.78 -29.40 9.08
N GLU A 586 4.18 -30.17 9.99
CA GLU A 586 4.52 -31.59 10.07
C GLU A 586 4.00 -32.31 8.82
N THR A 587 4.84 -32.46 7.82
CA THR A 587 4.46 -33.04 6.53
C THR A 587 4.58 -34.57 6.54
N VAL A 588 3.60 -35.26 5.94
CA VAL A 588 3.65 -36.72 5.65
C VAL A 588 4.27 -36.96 4.28
N SER A 589 3.96 -36.08 3.34
CA SER A 589 4.51 -36.06 1.97
C SER A 589 4.66 -34.65 1.46
N GLN A 590 5.67 -34.43 0.64
CA GLN A 590 5.85 -33.17 -0.10
C GLN A 590 6.49 -33.43 -1.46
N GLY A 591 6.15 -32.64 -2.46
CA GLY A 591 6.72 -32.75 -3.79
C GLY A 591 6.09 -31.85 -4.82
N ARG A 592 6.70 -31.81 -6.01
CA ARG A 592 6.13 -31.11 -7.15
C ARG A 592 4.99 -31.92 -7.74
N VAL A 593 3.84 -31.28 -7.95
CA VAL A 593 2.61 -31.94 -8.42
C VAL A 593 2.15 -31.46 -9.79
N ALA A 594 2.61 -30.29 -10.26
CA ALA A 594 2.34 -29.78 -11.59
C ALA A 594 3.42 -28.78 -12.04
N ARG A 595 3.49 -28.50 -13.35
CA ARG A 595 4.48 -27.61 -13.95
C ARG A 595 3.97 -26.97 -15.24
N THR A 596 4.36 -25.69 -15.47
CA THR A 596 4.38 -25.04 -16.78
C THR A 596 5.80 -24.61 -17.11
N ASP A 597 6.00 -23.96 -18.26
CA ASP A 597 7.32 -23.42 -18.60
C ASP A 597 7.82 -22.35 -17.63
N HIS A 598 6.91 -21.65 -16.95
CA HIS A 598 7.23 -20.54 -16.05
C HIS A 598 6.97 -20.82 -14.57
N PHE A 599 6.17 -21.84 -14.23
CA PHE A 599 5.75 -22.11 -12.86
C PHE A 599 5.97 -23.59 -12.47
N SER A 600 6.27 -23.80 -11.20
CA SER A 600 6.27 -25.11 -10.54
C SER A 600 5.29 -25.09 -9.37
N VAL A 601 4.41 -26.09 -9.28
CA VAL A 601 3.45 -26.25 -8.20
C VAL A 601 3.93 -27.35 -7.27
N TYR A 602 4.11 -27.02 -6.01
CA TYR A 602 4.49 -27.93 -4.95
C TYR A 602 3.32 -28.16 -4.01
N GLU A 603 3.22 -29.38 -3.51
CA GLU A 603 2.23 -29.78 -2.51
C GLU A 603 2.91 -30.32 -1.27
N ALA A 604 2.34 -30.03 -0.10
CA ALA A 604 2.68 -30.68 1.16
C ALA A 604 1.40 -31.12 1.87
N GLU A 605 1.36 -32.39 2.30
CA GLU A 605 0.26 -32.97 3.07
C GLU A 605 0.58 -32.90 4.56
N GLU A 606 -0.30 -32.25 5.35
CA GLU A 606 -0.13 -32.11 6.79
C GLU A 606 -0.40 -33.41 7.53
N GLY A 607 0.53 -33.82 8.41
CA GLY A 607 0.39 -34.98 9.28
C GLY A 607 -0.60 -34.71 10.41
N MET A 608 -1.45 -35.69 10.73
CA MET A 608 -2.34 -35.59 11.89
C MET A 608 -1.85 -36.54 13.00
N ARG A 609 -1.72 -36.00 14.23
CA ARG A 609 -1.43 -36.78 15.42
C ARG A 609 -2.70 -37.25 16.14
N GLY A 610 -2.69 -38.52 16.68
CA GLY A 610 -3.72 -39.05 17.57
C GLY A 610 -5.04 -39.45 16.89
N TRP A 611 -6.14 -39.52 17.67
CA TRP A 611 -7.47 -39.96 17.25
C TRP A 611 -8.15 -39.02 16.20
N ARG A 612 -7.66 -37.81 16.04
CA ARG A 612 -8.11 -36.85 14.98
C ARG A 612 -7.85 -37.39 13.56
N ARG A 613 -6.99 -38.37 13.41
CA ARG A 613 -6.65 -39.06 12.15
C ARG A 613 -7.86 -39.70 11.46
N VAL A 614 -8.90 -40.05 12.22
CA VAL A 614 -10.07 -40.80 11.72
C VAL A 614 -11.23 -39.89 11.31
N LEU A 615 -11.29 -38.64 11.82
CA LEU A 615 -12.46 -37.78 11.73
C LEU A 615 -12.30 -36.49 10.87
N ARG A 616 -11.09 -36.15 10.40
CA ARG A 616 -10.86 -34.97 9.57
C ARG A 616 -10.05 -35.33 8.32
N ARG A 617 -10.40 -34.69 7.18
CA ARG A 617 -9.55 -34.73 5.97
C ARG A 617 -8.23 -34.05 6.27
N ARG A 618 -7.11 -34.61 5.78
CA ARG A 618 -5.77 -34.00 5.86
C ARG A 618 -5.78 -32.69 5.10
N LYS A 619 -5.09 -31.69 5.65
CA LYS A 619 -4.90 -30.43 4.95
C LYS A 619 -3.80 -30.62 3.90
N ARG A 620 -4.04 -30.11 2.71
CA ARG A 620 -3.09 -30.08 1.61
C ARG A 620 -2.72 -28.64 1.33
N HIS A 621 -1.44 -28.34 1.43
CA HIS A 621 -0.87 -27.02 1.20
C HIS A 621 -0.25 -26.98 -0.19
N PHE A 622 -0.59 -25.98 -0.98
CA PHE A 622 -0.06 -25.78 -2.33
C PHE A 622 0.73 -24.49 -2.40
N LEU A 623 1.88 -24.57 -3.05
CA LEU A 623 2.80 -23.46 -3.26
C LEU A 623 3.14 -23.38 -4.75
N VAL A 624 2.89 -22.23 -5.37
CA VAL A 624 3.29 -21.94 -6.75
C VAL A 624 4.53 -21.07 -6.73
N LEU A 625 5.62 -21.56 -7.29
CA LEU A 625 6.87 -20.84 -7.49
C LEU A 625 7.05 -20.52 -8.98
N ASP A 626 7.55 -19.31 -9.27
CA ASP A 626 8.09 -19.03 -10.59
C ASP A 626 9.53 -19.56 -10.75
N ARG A 627 10.10 -19.47 -11.97
CA ARG A 627 11.47 -19.92 -12.26
C ARG A 627 12.57 -19.26 -11.42
N LYS A 628 12.26 -18.18 -10.74
CA LYS A 628 13.18 -17.40 -9.90
C LYS A 628 13.00 -17.67 -8.41
N GLY A 629 12.15 -18.64 -8.07
CA GLY A 629 11.83 -19.00 -6.69
C GLY A 629 10.91 -18.03 -5.96
N ILE A 630 10.25 -17.14 -6.71
CA ILE A 630 9.28 -16.22 -6.10
C ILE A 630 7.96 -16.94 -5.91
N VAL A 631 7.42 -16.85 -4.71
CA VAL A 631 6.08 -17.39 -4.41
C VAL A 631 5.02 -16.54 -5.07
N ARG A 632 4.26 -17.15 -5.99
CA ARG A 632 3.19 -16.48 -6.74
C ARG A 632 1.80 -16.74 -6.18
N LEU A 633 1.62 -17.89 -5.53
CA LEU A 633 0.32 -18.28 -4.99
C LEU A 633 0.49 -19.32 -3.87
N ARG A 634 -0.34 -19.24 -2.83
CA ARG A 634 -0.50 -20.26 -1.79
C ARG A 634 -1.97 -20.61 -1.65
N LEU A 635 -2.27 -21.91 -1.65
CA LEU A 635 -3.63 -22.41 -1.50
C LEU A 635 -3.70 -23.54 -0.46
N LEU A 636 -4.87 -23.67 0.15
CA LEU A 636 -5.22 -24.81 0.99
C LEU A 636 -6.28 -25.66 0.29
N ASN A 637 -6.07 -26.99 0.28
CA ASN A 637 -7.03 -27.97 -0.24
C ASN A 637 -7.48 -27.69 -1.68
N ALA A 638 -6.55 -27.29 -2.56
CA ALA A 638 -6.84 -27.06 -3.97
C ALA A 638 -7.02 -28.39 -4.73
N VAL A 639 -7.76 -28.32 -5.82
CA VAL A 639 -7.82 -29.35 -6.86
C VAL A 639 -6.99 -28.86 -8.03
N ILE A 640 -6.16 -29.73 -8.59
CA ILE A 640 -5.26 -29.39 -9.70
C ILE A 640 -5.69 -30.15 -10.96
N GLU A 641 -5.61 -29.50 -12.10
CA GLU A 641 -5.63 -30.11 -13.41
C GLU A 641 -4.54 -29.48 -14.29
N GLU A 642 -3.77 -30.28 -15.01
CA GLU A 642 -2.75 -29.84 -15.93
C GLU A 642 -3.00 -30.38 -17.34
N GLY A 643 -2.52 -29.66 -18.36
CA GLY A 643 -2.61 -30.06 -19.75
C GLY A 643 -2.20 -28.95 -20.69
N SER A 644 -2.32 -29.19 -21.98
CA SER A 644 -2.21 -28.12 -22.96
C SER A 644 -3.42 -27.19 -22.91
N ASN A 645 -3.25 -25.94 -23.35
CA ASN A 645 -4.33 -24.96 -23.38
C ASN A 645 -5.57 -25.49 -24.09
N GLY A 646 -5.41 -26.15 -25.24
CA GLY A 646 -6.53 -26.75 -25.97
C GLY A 646 -7.24 -27.88 -25.20
N GLU A 647 -6.53 -28.66 -24.37
CA GLU A 647 -7.13 -29.70 -23.54
C GLU A 647 -7.87 -29.10 -22.36
N VAL A 648 -7.24 -28.16 -21.64
CA VAL A 648 -7.85 -27.47 -20.49
C VAL A 648 -9.12 -26.75 -20.93
N GLN A 649 -9.13 -26.02 -22.05
CA GLN A 649 -10.32 -25.34 -22.56
C GLN A 649 -11.49 -26.32 -22.84
N ARG A 650 -11.21 -27.51 -23.36
CA ARG A 650 -12.26 -28.53 -23.59
C ARG A 650 -12.86 -29.07 -22.31
N ARG A 651 -12.04 -29.27 -21.26
CA ARG A 651 -12.46 -29.86 -19.97
C ARG A 651 -13.02 -28.83 -18.99
N LEU A 652 -12.69 -27.55 -19.17
CA LEU A 652 -12.95 -26.47 -18.23
C LEU A 652 -14.42 -26.37 -17.82
N GLY A 653 -15.36 -26.50 -18.77
CA GLY A 653 -16.79 -26.44 -18.46
C GLY A 653 -17.25 -27.55 -17.53
N GLY A 654 -16.90 -28.81 -17.85
CA GLY A 654 -17.22 -29.95 -16.99
C GLY A 654 -16.51 -29.89 -15.63
N TRP A 655 -15.27 -29.38 -15.60
CA TRP A 655 -14.52 -29.20 -14.34
C TRP A 655 -15.20 -28.16 -13.44
N ILE A 656 -15.61 -27.00 -13.98
CA ILE A 656 -16.32 -25.96 -13.24
C ILE A 656 -17.64 -26.49 -12.69
N GLU A 657 -18.45 -27.17 -13.54
CA GLU A 657 -19.73 -27.75 -13.14
C GLU A 657 -19.58 -28.77 -12.00
N GLN A 658 -18.59 -29.65 -12.08
CA GLN A 658 -18.31 -30.67 -11.05
C GLN A 658 -17.95 -30.05 -9.69
N HIS A 659 -17.32 -28.87 -9.68
CA HIS A 659 -16.85 -28.20 -8.46
C HIS A 659 -17.73 -27.04 -8.01
N THR A 660 -18.78 -26.71 -8.77
CA THR A 660 -19.81 -25.74 -8.38
C THR A 660 -20.72 -26.35 -7.31
N LYS A 661 -21.04 -25.57 -6.30
CA LYS A 661 -21.99 -25.96 -5.26
C LYS A 661 -23.24 -25.10 -5.33
N TYR A 662 -24.33 -25.66 -4.89
CA TYR A 662 -25.62 -24.99 -4.78
C TYR A 662 -26.08 -25.04 -3.32
N ASP A 663 -26.43 -23.89 -2.76
CA ASP A 663 -27.02 -23.80 -1.43
C ASP A 663 -28.23 -22.85 -1.43
N VAL A 664 -28.76 -22.54 -0.24
CA VAL A 664 -29.91 -21.64 -0.07
C VAL A 664 -29.64 -20.22 -0.62
N GLY A 665 -28.38 -19.82 -0.72
CA GLY A 665 -27.96 -18.55 -1.29
C GLY A 665 -27.74 -18.58 -2.81
N GLY A 666 -27.95 -19.71 -3.45
CA GLY A 666 -27.80 -19.88 -4.90
C GLY A 666 -26.54 -20.63 -5.32
N GLU A 667 -26.11 -20.39 -6.55
CA GLU A 667 -24.92 -20.98 -7.15
C GLU A 667 -23.65 -20.41 -6.53
N LYS A 668 -22.70 -21.29 -6.20
CA LYS A 668 -21.36 -20.94 -5.74
C LYS A 668 -20.31 -21.57 -6.66
N ALA A 669 -19.88 -20.81 -7.66
CA ALA A 669 -18.77 -21.21 -8.51
C ALA A 669 -17.47 -21.39 -7.70
N PRO A 670 -16.57 -22.34 -8.07
CA PRO A 670 -15.27 -22.48 -7.42
C PRO A 670 -14.38 -21.27 -7.63
N ASP A 671 -13.47 -21.01 -6.68
CA ASP A 671 -12.39 -20.06 -6.92
C ASP A 671 -11.34 -20.71 -7.81
N VAL A 672 -11.04 -20.13 -8.96
CA VAL A 672 -10.15 -20.69 -9.98
C VAL A 672 -8.95 -19.80 -10.22
N TYR A 673 -7.78 -20.44 -10.34
CA TYR A 673 -6.55 -19.80 -10.79
C TYR A 673 -6.02 -20.58 -12.01
N LEU A 674 -5.56 -19.85 -13.03
CA LEU A 674 -4.89 -20.42 -14.19
C LEU A 674 -3.44 -19.97 -14.20
N LEU A 675 -2.51 -20.93 -14.32
CA LEU A 675 -1.11 -20.68 -14.59
C LEU A 675 -0.89 -20.91 -16.09
N VAL A 676 -0.59 -19.88 -16.85
CA VAL A 676 -0.37 -19.94 -18.28
C VAL A 676 0.64 -18.88 -18.72
N GLY A 677 1.58 -19.25 -19.60
CA GLY A 677 2.71 -18.39 -19.91
C GLY A 677 3.41 -17.95 -18.63
N ASN A 678 3.70 -16.67 -18.48
CA ASN A 678 4.32 -16.06 -17.30
C ASN A 678 3.28 -15.50 -16.28
N ARG A 679 1.97 -15.83 -16.42
CA ARG A 679 0.88 -15.22 -15.66
C ARG A 679 0.17 -16.20 -14.75
N VAL A 680 -0.20 -15.70 -13.56
CA VAL A 680 -1.19 -16.30 -12.67
C VAL A 680 -2.49 -15.49 -12.84
N ILE A 681 -3.50 -16.10 -13.46
CA ILE A 681 -4.79 -15.46 -13.72
C ILE A 681 -5.75 -15.89 -12.60
N ASP A 682 -6.35 -14.93 -11.93
CA ASP A 682 -7.16 -15.10 -10.72
C ASP A 682 -8.63 -14.82 -11.04
N PHE A 683 -9.48 -15.82 -10.84
CA PHE A 683 -10.94 -15.74 -11.02
C PHE A 683 -11.69 -15.91 -9.69
N VAL A 684 -11.07 -15.58 -8.58
CA VAL A 684 -11.72 -15.64 -7.27
C VAL A 684 -12.89 -14.67 -7.20
N GLY A 685 -14.02 -15.15 -6.67
CA GLY A 685 -15.21 -14.32 -6.47
C GLY A 685 -16.10 -14.15 -7.68
N VAL A 686 -15.83 -14.81 -8.81
CA VAL A 686 -16.78 -14.83 -9.94
C VAL A 686 -18.07 -15.50 -9.50
N PRO A 687 -19.25 -14.86 -9.69
CA PRO A 687 -20.48 -15.30 -9.03
C PRO A 687 -21.13 -16.53 -9.66
N SER A 688 -20.96 -16.78 -10.96
CA SER A 688 -21.57 -17.90 -11.64
C SER A 688 -20.58 -18.72 -12.46
N SER A 689 -20.90 -20.00 -12.63
CA SER A 689 -20.13 -20.95 -13.46
C SER A 689 -20.05 -20.51 -14.91
N GLU A 690 -21.12 -19.94 -15.46
CA GLU A 690 -21.17 -19.46 -16.84
C GLU A 690 -20.21 -18.28 -17.05
N GLN A 691 -20.24 -17.29 -16.16
CA GLN A 691 -19.31 -16.14 -16.23
C GLN A 691 -17.87 -16.58 -16.05
N LEU A 692 -17.59 -17.47 -15.08
CA LEU A 692 -16.26 -18.05 -14.85
C LEU A 692 -15.74 -18.74 -16.12
N LEU A 693 -16.57 -19.58 -16.75
CA LEU A 693 -16.22 -20.29 -17.99
C LEU A 693 -15.90 -19.32 -19.13
N ASN A 694 -16.74 -18.29 -19.31
CA ASN A 694 -16.56 -17.31 -20.38
C ASN A 694 -15.30 -16.47 -20.18
N MET A 695 -15.05 -16.02 -18.96
CA MET A 695 -13.83 -15.25 -18.63
C MET A 695 -12.57 -16.09 -18.81
N ALA A 696 -12.56 -17.32 -18.31
CA ALA A 696 -11.40 -18.20 -18.41
C ALA A 696 -11.11 -18.58 -19.87
N LYS A 697 -12.12 -18.86 -20.68
CA LYS A 697 -11.95 -19.09 -22.13
C LYS A 697 -11.41 -17.86 -22.86
N ALA A 698 -11.91 -16.68 -22.54
CA ALA A 698 -11.44 -15.43 -23.15
C ALA A 698 -9.95 -15.16 -22.83
N GLU A 699 -9.50 -15.45 -21.61
CA GLU A 699 -8.09 -15.33 -21.27
C GLU A 699 -7.23 -16.39 -21.96
N LEU A 700 -7.66 -17.64 -21.96
CA LEU A 700 -6.95 -18.76 -22.60
C LEU A 700 -6.85 -18.63 -24.13
N ALA A 701 -7.81 -17.96 -24.76
CA ALA A 701 -7.78 -17.70 -26.22
C ALA A 701 -6.59 -16.83 -26.67
N ASN A 702 -5.93 -16.13 -25.74
CA ASN A 702 -4.74 -15.31 -26.04
C ASN A 702 -3.44 -16.13 -26.11
N TYR A 703 -3.48 -17.43 -25.85
CA TYR A 703 -2.31 -18.31 -25.80
C TYR A 703 -2.42 -19.43 -26.85
N PRO A 704 -1.28 -19.96 -27.37
CA PRO A 704 -1.26 -21.10 -28.27
C PRO A 704 -1.97 -22.33 -27.69
N SER A 705 -2.52 -23.17 -28.54
CA SER A 705 -3.27 -24.36 -28.10
C SER A 705 -2.39 -25.44 -27.42
N ASP A 706 -1.09 -25.44 -27.69
CA ASP A 706 -0.08 -26.32 -27.12
C ASP A 706 0.60 -25.75 -25.87
N GLU A 707 0.33 -24.48 -25.50
CA GLU A 707 0.86 -23.86 -24.28
C GLU A 707 0.46 -24.66 -23.04
N ALA A 708 1.43 -24.90 -22.15
CA ALA A 708 1.18 -25.61 -20.89
C ALA A 708 0.33 -24.77 -19.94
N VAL A 709 -0.74 -25.34 -19.42
CA VAL A 709 -1.67 -24.70 -18.49
C VAL A 709 -1.84 -25.57 -17.25
N VAL A 710 -1.79 -24.94 -16.07
CA VAL A 710 -2.20 -25.55 -14.81
C VAL A 710 -3.41 -24.80 -14.26
N LEU A 711 -4.48 -25.53 -14.01
CA LEU A 711 -5.67 -25.04 -13.34
C LEU A 711 -5.60 -25.44 -11.86
N LEU A 712 -5.77 -24.48 -10.99
CA LEU A 712 -5.88 -24.69 -9.55
C LEU A 712 -7.25 -24.18 -9.09
N GLY A 713 -8.02 -25.04 -8.44
CA GLY A 713 -9.34 -24.68 -7.95
C GLY A 713 -9.53 -24.91 -6.48
N ARG A 714 -10.16 -23.96 -5.81
CA ARG A 714 -10.60 -24.10 -4.41
C ARG A 714 -12.11 -24.21 -4.38
N VAL A 715 -12.62 -25.36 -3.94
CA VAL A 715 -14.06 -25.57 -3.75
C VAL A 715 -14.50 -24.83 -2.49
N LYS A 716 -15.47 -23.91 -2.64
CA LYS A 716 -16.02 -23.17 -1.49
C LYS A 716 -16.71 -24.15 -0.53
N SER A 717 -16.49 -23.99 0.77
CA SER A 717 -17.23 -24.74 1.79
C SER A 717 -18.71 -24.35 1.73
N ALA A 718 -19.60 -25.32 1.88
CA ALA A 718 -21.03 -25.08 1.95
C ALA A 718 -21.39 -24.25 3.18
#